data_98b78f832e04c738bfb6a5295c525c32
#
_entry.id   98b78f832e04c738bfb6a5295c525c32
#
_cell.length_a   1.000
_cell.length_b   1.000
_cell.length_c   1.000
_cell.angle_alpha   90.00
_cell.angle_beta   90.00
_cell.angle_gamma   90.00
#
_symmetry.space_group_name_H-M   'P 1'
#
loop_
_entity.id
_entity.type
_entity.pdbx_description
1 polymer ?
#
loop_
_entity_poly.entity_id
_entity_poly.type
_entity_poly.pdbx_seq_one_letter_code
_entity_poly.pdbx_strand_id
1 'polypeptide(L)'
;MDSSVRWNDGPQPRRWPSWLRWSTVAILVSLLVLDLAFPPPLPKIRDTSTLVVARDGTPLRAFADRDGVWRYPASPDTVSPLYLQALLNYEDRWFWKHPGINPWALMRAAGQFVRHGRVVSGGSTLTMQVARMLDRHSRTPWGKVKQMLRAMQLEAHLSKREILTLYLERAPFGGTIEGVDAASWAYLGKPASRLSHAEAALLAVLPQSPSRLRPDRHPDAARVARDKVLQRMVDLGVWSKAQVDDARIEPVVARRLQAPLSAALLAERLRRQRPRAPRITSTLDAGLQRTLEERVQGYFSSLPTRTSAALLVVDNATMEARAYVGSVAFADRERLGHVDMVQAWRSPGSTLKPFLYGLALDDGLIHSESLLVDAPQSFGGYRPGNFDAAFNGPVSAADALRLSLNVPAVDLLDRVGPARFSARLANNGLTLRYPRGAQPNLSLILGGTGARLEDLVGAYAALNRGGLSGRVRYTAQDPSSDRRLLSPGAAWIIREILEAHPRPGYGGGVLDTGSRPRVAWKTGTSYGFRDAWALGATRRYTVGVWVGRPDGTPLPGQYGAVTALPLMFEVIDSLPRGQGDAGPTPPPAEVAEHAICWPLGTQAEAEAPQLCQRRRDAWTLGGNVPPTFAERDARLWSAGRERFEVDARTGLRLSGECARPHDVRSTEIARWPALASPWLPARERAASRLPPLSPDCQPDGRDAVEELRIEGLNDLATLARAPGSEHGVRLQLRALGTDARVQWLLDGRWIAETRGAQAFQQDFTETGTHQLTALADSGAWTRVRFNVLR
;
A
#
# COMPACT_ATOMS: atom_id res chain seq x y z
N MET A 1 -32.00 72.25 76.63
CA MET A 1 -32.90 72.11 75.49
C MET A 1 -32.57 70.82 74.83
N ASP A 2 -33.41 69.89 75.02
CA ASP A 2 -33.37 68.45 74.76
C ASP A 2 -33.92 68.18 73.35
N SER A 3 -33.23 67.44 72.55
CA SER A 3 -33.79 66.88 71.31
C SER A 3 -33.22 65.45 71.02
N SER A 4 -33.93 64.51 71.62
CA SER A 4 -33.76 63.09 71.40
C SER A 4 -34.22 62.74 70.02
N VAL A 5 -33.28 62.28 69.12
CA VAL A 5 -33.57 61.69 67.83
C VAL A 5 -33.85 60.18 68.02
N ARG A 6 -35.09 59.76 67.80
CA ARG A 6 -35.51 58.35 67.73
C ARG A 6 -35.02 57.70 66.42
N TRP A 7 -34.25 56.66 66.48
CA TRP A 7 -33.94 55.78 65.39
C TRP A 7 -35.14 54.87 65.13
N ASN A 8 -35.55 54.85 63.85
CA ASN A 8 -36.66 54.08 63.38
C ASN A 8 -36.18 52.68 63.10
N ASP A 9 -36.73 51.67 63.77
CA ASP A 9 -36.43 50.23 63.53
C ASP A 9 -36.94 49.78 62.14
N GLY A 10 -35.99 49.49 61.22
CA GLY A 10 -36.31 48.94 59.93
C GLY A 10 -36.95 47.51 59.98
N PRO A 11 -37.70 47.06 58.99
CA PRO A 11 -38.44 45.82 59.04
C PRO A 11 -37.51 44.64 59.28
N GLN A 12 -37.68 43.91 60.32
CA GLN A 12 -36.94 42.68 60.62
C GLN A 12 -37.23 41.60 59.51
N PRO A 13 -36.20 40.92 59.06
CA PRO A 13 -36.41 39.87 58.07
C PRO A 13 -37.30 38.76 58.65
N ARG A 14 -38.43 38.43 58.00
CA ARG A 14 -39.35 37.33 58.36
C ARG A 14 -38.51 36.04 58.47
N ARG A 15 -38.24 35.59 59.68
CA ARG A 15 -37.64 34.27 59.95
C ARG A 15 -38.70 33.20 59.57
N TRP A 16 -38.36 32.38 58.56
CA TRP A 16 -39.21 31.23 58.25
C TRP A 16 -39.26 30.31 59.48
N PRO A 17 -40.42 29.68 59.75
CA PRO A 17 -40.62 28.82 60.90
C PRO A 17 -39.66 27.61 60.83
N SER A 18 -39.06 27.27 61.94
CA SER A 18 -37.98 26.24 62.01
C SER A 18 -38.43 24.86 61.44
N TRP A 19 -39.68 24.52 61.57
CA TRP A 19 -40.22 23.28 60.98
C TRP A 19 -40.18 23.26 59.46
N LEU A 20 -40.34 24.40 58.80
CA LEU A 20 -40.24 24.52 57.37
C LEU A 20 -38.77 24.26 56.87
N ARG A 21 -37.81 24.73 57.65
CA ARG A 21 -36.37 24.50 57.38
C ARG A 21 -35.99 23.01 57.52
N TRP A 22 -36.45 22.39 58.63
CA TRP A 22 -36.19 20.97 58.89
C TRP A 22 -36.92 20.08 57.87
N SER A 23 -38.15 20.43 57.46
CA SER A 23 -38.86 19.72 56.42
C SER A 23 -38.17 19.79 55.05
N THR A 24 -37.62 20.98 54.75
CA THR A 24 -36.86 21.17 53.49
C THR A 24 -35.57 20.33 53.51
N VAL A 25 -34.83 20.31 54.64
CA VAL A 25 -33.64 19.49 54.80
C VAL A 25 -33.98 18.00 54.72
N ALA A 26 -35.05 17.54 55.38
CA ALA A 26 -35.48 16.14 55.32
C ALA A 26 -35.88 15.70 53.91
N ILE A 27 -36.55 16.55 53.13
CA ILE A 27 -36.88 16.28 51.72
C ILE A 27 -35.61 16.22 50.90
N LEU A 28 -34.65 17.13 51.06
CA LEU A 28 -33.39 17.13 50.32
C LEU A 28 -32.55 15.88 50.65
N VAL A 29 -32.46 15.48 51.91
CA VAL A 29 -31.80 14.23 52.33
C VAL A 29 -32.49 13.01 51.76
N SER A 30 -33.81 12.96 51.75
CA SER A 30 -34.59 11.84 51.18
C SER A 30 -34.39 11.75 49.66
N LEU A 31 -34.37 12.88 48.98
CA LEU A 31 -34.07 12.92 47.52
C LEU A 31 -32.65 12.46 47.24
N LEU A 32 -31.66 12.88 48.04
CA LEU A 32 -30.29 12.42 47.90
C LEU A 32 -30.15 10.90 48.14
N VAL A 33 -30.82 10.37 49.19
CA VAL A 33 -30.81 8.92 49.47
C VAL A 33 -31.47 8.15 48.34
N LEU A 34 -32.58 8.64 47.81
CA LEU A 34 -33.28 8.02 46.64
C LEU A 34 -32.39 8.09 45.40
N ASP A 35 -31.66 9.18 45.18
CA ASP A 35 -30.77 9.32 44.04
C ASP A 35 -29.57 8.37 44.12
N LEU A 36 -28.96 8.20 45.28
CA LEU A 36 -27.91 7.25 45.56
C LEU A 36 -28.40 5.76 45.45
N ALA A 37 -29.61 5.50 45.89
CA ALA A 37 -30.24 4.14 45.83
C ALA A 37 -30.65 3.76 44.39
N PHE A 38 -31.03 4.73 43.57
CA PHE A 38 -31.51 4.56 42.21
C PHE A 38 -30.79 5.49 41.22
N PRO A 39 -29.48 5.30 41.00
CA PRO A 39 -28.69 6.19 40.16
C PRO A 39 -29.27 6.33 38.73
N PRO A 40 -29.02 7.44 38.05
CA PRO A 40 -29.52 7.63 36.68
C PRO A 40 -28.90 6.58 35.75
N PRO A 41 -29.69 5.96 34.86
CA PRO A 41 -29.23 4.92 33.94
C PRO A 41 -28.41 5.55 32.79
N LEU A 42 -27.26 6.14 33.11
CA LEU A 42 -26.40 6.74 32.10
C LEU A 42 -25.72 5.66 31.25
N PRO A 43 -25.51 5.90 29.95
CA PRO A 43 -24.88 4.95 29.07
C PRO A 43 -23.44 4.65 29.52
N LYS A 44 -23.09 3.35 29.57
CA LYS A 44 -21.70 2.94 29.83
C LYS A 44 -20.88 3.10 28.55
N ILE A 45 -19.60 3.42 28.67
CA ILE A 45 -18.66 3.57 27.54
C ILE A 45 -18.65 2.32 26.61
N ARG A 46 -19.04 1.15 27.16
CA ARG A 46 -19.12 -0.13 26.40
C ARG A 46 -20.32 -0.25 25.45
N ASP A 47 -21.29 0.67 25.55
CA ASP A 47 -22.53 0.65 24.77
C ASP A 47 -22.50 1.59 23.55
N THR A 48 -21.32 2.08 23.18
CA THR A 48 -21.15 2.95 22.01
C THR A 48 -20.75 2.14 20.78
N SER A 49 -21.40 2.42 19.64
CA SER A 49 -20.94 1.98 18.34
C SER A 49 -19.66 2.72 17.97
N THR A 50 -18.81 2.05 17.17
CA THR A 50 -17.60 2.70 16.63
C THR A 50 -17.85 3.08 15.18
N LEU A 51 -17.59 4.34 14.85
CA LEU A 51 -17.63 4.85 13.48
C LEU A 51 -16.20 5.14 12.98
N VAL A 52 -15.78 4.47 11.93
CA VAL A 52 -14.54 4.80 11.23
C VAL A 52 -14.87 5.69 10.04
N VAL A 53 -14.20 6.83 9.96
CA VAL A 53 -14.44 7.85 8.92
C VAL A 53 -13.16 8.16 8.14
N ALA A 54 -13.33 8.66 6.93
CA ALA A 54 -12.27 9.23 6.13
C ALA A 54 -11.81 10.58 6.71
N ARG A 55 -10.78 11.18 6.12
CA ARG A 55 -10.19 12.46 6.55
C ARG A 55 -11.18 13.64 6.53
N ASP A 56 -12.15 13.59 5.64
CA ASP A 56 -13.23 14.59 5.48
C ASP A 56 -14.46 14.32 6.37
N GLY A 57 -14.42 13.25 7.18
CA GLY A 57 -15.52 12.83 8.03
C GLY A 57 -16.54 11.91 7.37
N THR A 58 -16.39 11.57 6.10
CA THR A 58 -17.27 10.61 5.40
C THR A 58 -17.17 9.22 6.05
N PRO A 59 -18.29 8.57 6.41
CA PRO A 59 -18.27 7.24 6.97
C PRO A 59 -17.67 6.21 6.00
N LEU A 60 -16.68 5.46 6.48
CA LEU A 60 -16.09 4.31 5.80
C LEU A 60 -16.73 3.02 6.29
N ARG A 61 -16.86 2.86 7.60
CA ARG A 61 -17.52 1.71 8.21
C ARG A 61 -18.07 2.05 9.58
N ALA A 62 -19.31 1.65 9.81
CA ALA A 62 -19.95 1.68 11.11
C ALA A 62 -19.98 0.26 11.70
N PHE A 63 -19.71 0.17 13.00
CA PHE A 63 -19.83 -1.06 13.75
C PHE A 63 -21.00 -0.91 14.71
N ALA A 64 -21.97 -1.80 14.61
CA ALA A 64 -23.07 -1.84 15.55
C ALA A 64 -22.59 -2.13 16.98
N ASP A 65 -23.34 -1.66 17.98
CA ASP A 65 -23.15 -2.06 19.35
C ASP A 65 -23.57 -3.52 19.59
N ARG A 66 -23.60 -3.96 20.87
CA ARG A 66 -23.97 -5.32 21.23
C ARG A 66 -25.42 -5.68 20.92
N ASP A 67 -26.29 -4.67 20.85
CA ASP A 67 -27.72 -4.82 20.56
C ASP A 67 -28.01 -4.75 19.05
N GLY A 68 -26.98 -4.65 18.21
CA GLY A 68 -27.11 -4.51 16.76
C GLY A 68 -27.60 -3.12 16.31
N VAL A 69 -27.49 -2.11 17.16
CA VAL A 69 -27.93 -0.74 16.89
C VAL A 69 -26.77 0.12 16.40
N TRP A 70 -27.05 0.97 15.44
CA TRP A 70 -26.09 1.92 14.86
C TRP A 70 -26.33 3.31 15.40
N ARG A 71 -25.33 3.83 16.16
CA ARG A 71 -25.32 5.15 16.76
C ARG A 71 -24.06 5.88 16.35
N TYR A 72 -24.21 6.98 15.62
CA TYR A 72 -23.06 7.82 15.31
C TYR A 72 -22.95 8.93 16.36
N PRO A 73 -21.71 9.23 16.81
CA PRO A 73 -21.52 10.35 17.75
C PRO A 73 -22.01 11.66 17.13
N ALA A 74 -22.86 12.35 17.86
CA ALA A 74 -23.40 13.64 17.47
C ALA A 74 -23.44 14.59 18.69
N SER A 75 -23.21 15.88 18.44
CA SER A 75 -23.30 16.93 19.44
C SER A 75 -23.95 18.16 18.86
N PRO A 76 -24.42 19.11 19.65
CA PRO A 76 -24.97 20.37 19.16
C PRO A 76 -24.05 21.12 18.17
N ASP A 77 -22.72 20.97 18.29
CA ASP A 77 -21.76 21.63 17.41
C ASP A 77 -21.54 20.90 16.08
N THR A 78 -21.88 19.61 16.02
CA THR A 78 -21.66 18.77 14.84
C THR A 78 -22.92 18.61 13.99
N VAL A 79 -24.04 19.17 14.39
CA VAL A 79 -25.34 19.09 13.71
C VAL A 79 -25.74 20.46 13.17
N SER A 80 -26.46 20.48 12.04
CA SER A 80 -26.96 21.72 11.43
C SER A 80 -27.75 22.58 12.41
N PRO A 81 -27.46 23.89 12.51
CA PRO A 81 -28.29 24.82 13.28
C PRO A 81 -29.77 24.78 12.88
N LEU A 82 -30.10 24.53 11.61
CA LEU A 82 -31.45 24.39 11.13
C LEU A 82 -32.17 23.21 11.77
N TYR A 83 -31.48 22.08 11.96
CA TYR A 83 -32.05 20.93 12.65
C TYR A 83 -32.31 21.23 14.14
N LEU A 84 -31.38 21.88 14.82
CA LEU A 84 -31.57 22.27 16.22
C LEU A 84 -32.75 23.25 16.36
N GLN A 85 -32.87 24.22 15.44
CA GLN A 85 -34.02 25.12 15.41
C GLN A 85 -35.32 24.36 15.22
N ALA A 86 -35.40 23.47 14.24
CA ALA A 86 -36.59 22.67 13.97
C ALA A 86 -36.92 21.77 15.18
N LEU A 87 -35.98 21.03 15.69
CA LEU A 87 -36.15 20.11 16.83
C LEU A 87 -36.66 20.86 18.06
N LEU A 88 -35.93 21.88 18.51
CA LEU A 88 -36.27 22.58 19.74
C LEU A 88 -37.61 23.29 19.64
N ASN A 89 -37.91 24.04 18.56
CA ASN A 89 -39.16 24.76 18.40
C ASN A 89 -40.36 23.85 18.15
N TYR A 90 -40.15 22.65 17.59
CA TYR A 90 -41.22 21.70 17.36
C TYR A 90 -41.51 20.81 18.57
N GLU A 91 -40.48 20.25 19.20
CA GLU A 91 -40.59 19.28 20.31
C GLU A 91 -40.62 19.95 21.68
N ASP A 92 -39.78 20.99 21.94
CA ASP A 92 -39.58 21.56 23.27
C ASP A 92 -39.00 23.01 23.21
N ARG A 93 -39.88 23.98 22.90
CA ARG A 93 -39.51 25.41 22.73
C ARG A 93 -38.80 26.02 23.95
N TRP A 94 -39.14 25.52 25.16
CA TRP A 94 -38.65 26.00 26.42
C TRP A 94 -37.52 25.12 27.03
N PHE A 95 -36.90 24.25 26.22
CA PHE A 95 -35.89 23.32 26.66
C PHE A 95 -34.83 23.90 27.59
N TRP A 96 -34.33 25.07 27.24
CA TRP A 96 -33.27 25.75 28.00
C TRP A 96 -33.73 26.35 29.32
N LYS A 97 -35.06 26.43 29.58
CA LYS A 97 -35.64 27.20 30.70
C LYS A 97 -36.28 26.36 31.80
N HIS A 98 -36.66 25.11 31.54
CA HIS A 98 -37.33 24.25 32.53
C HIS A 98 -36.37 23.17 33.10
N PRO A 99 -36.61 22.69 34.38
CA PRO A 99 -35.81 21.70 35.05
C PRO A 99 -36.26 20.25 34.69
N GLY A 100 -36.28 19.89 33.40
CA GLY A 100 -36.69 18.55 32.90
C GLY A 100 -38.16 18.35 32.68
N ILE A 101 -39.02 19.09 33.32
CA ILE A 101 -40.48 19.08 33.18
C ILE A 101 -40.96 20.51 32.84
N ASN A 102 -41.91 20.64 31.93
CA ASN A 102 -42.52 21.91 31.62
C ASN A 102 -43.94 21.96 32.19
N PRO A 103 -44.17 22.61 33.38
CA PRO A 103 -45.45 22.64 34.08
C PRO A 103 -46.56 23.27 33.18
N TRP A 104 -46.23 24.30 32.42
CA TRP A 104 -47.21 25.00 31.55
C TRP A 104 -47.68 24.08 30.39
N ALA A 105 -46.77 23.28 29.84
CA ALA A 105 -47.12 22.31 28.81
C ALA A 105 -47.99 21.17 29.36
N LEU A 106 -47.74 20.75 30.61
CA LEU A 106 -48.57 19.76 31.31
C LEU A 106 -49.95 20.28 31.61
N MET A 107 -50.09 21.51 32.14
CA MET A 107 -51.39 22.15 32.40
C MET A 107 -52.19 22.32 31.12
N ARG A 108 -51.53 22.80 30.04
CA ARG A 108 -52.16 22.91 28.73
C ARG A 108 -52.67 21.55 28.21
N ALA A 109 -51.85 20.52 28.29
CA ALA A 109 -52.21 19.19 27.83
C ALA A 109 -53.37 18.58 28.65
N ALA A 110 -53.36 18.78 29.97
CA ALA A 110 -54.50 18.38 30.85
C ALA A 110 -55.80 19.13 30.54
N GLY A 111 -55.72 20.46 30.38
CA GLY A 111 -56.90 21.27 29.99
C GLY A 111 -57.47 20.89 28.61
N GLN A 112 -56.60 20.59 27.65
CA GLN A 112 -57.03 20.10 26.33
C GLN A 112 -57.66 18.69 26.40
N PHE A 113 -57.15 17.82 27.26
CA PHE A 113 -57.71 16.48 27.48
C PHE A 113 -59.12 16.59 28.07
N VAL A 114 -59.27 17.38 29.11
CA VAL A 114 -60.60 17.62 29.72
C VAL A 114 -61.60 18.19 28.69
N ARG A 115 -61.17 19.13 27.86
CA ARG A 115 -62.04 19.80 26.86
C ARG A 115 -62.43 18.90 25.68
N HIS A 116 -61.54 17.99 25.24
CA HIS A 116 -61.77 17.26 23.98
C HIS A 116 -61.89 15.73 24.17
N GLY A 117 -61.78 15.21 25.42
CA GLY A 117 -61.87 13.77 25.71
C GLY A 117 -60.75 12.89 25.09
N ARG A 118 -59.76 13.55 24.43
CA ARG A 118 -58.62 12.87 23.77
C ARG A 118 -57.33 13.70 23.90
N VAL A 119 -56.23 13.02 23.79
CA VAL A 119 -54.89 13.67 23.82
C VAL A 119 -54.70 14.51 22.51
N VAL A 120 -54.77 15.84 22.63
CA VAL A 120 -54.62 16.79 21.51
C VAL A 120 -53.18 17.30 21.36
N SER A 121 -52.44 17.49 22.47
CA SER A 121 -51.03 17.87 22.46
C SER A 121 -50.23 17.10 23.54
N GLY A 122 -48.97 16.88 23.23
CA GLY A 122 -48.02 16.24 24.19
C GLY A 122 -47.49 17.23 25.23
N GLY A 123 -47.42 16.80 26.48
CA GLY A 123 -46.75 17.54 27.55
C GLY A 123 -45.34 17.02 27.90
N SER A 124 -44.73 16.26 26.99
CA SER A 124 -43.40 15.66 27.23
C SER A 124 -42.31 16.58 26.72
N THR A 125 -41.29 16.80 27.54
CA THR A 125 -40.08 17.55 27.18
C THR A 125 -39.05 16.67 26.49
N LEU A 126 -38.01 17.24 25.87
CA LEU A 126 -36.89 16.50 25.33
C LEU A 126 -36.18 15.68 26.43
N THR A 127 -35.99 16.25 27.63
CA THR A 127 -35.41 15.53 28.80
C THR A 127 -36.24 14.32 29.16
N MET A 128 -37.58 14.42 29.15
CA MET A 128 -38.46 13.27 29.37
C MET A 128 -38.34 12.21 28.29
N GLN A 129 -38.10 12.61 27.03
CA GLN A 129 -37.85 11.67 25.95
C GLN A 129 -36.53 10.92 26.15
N VAL A 130 -35.44 11.65 26.50
CA VAL A 130 -34.14 11.03 26.88
C VAL A 130 -34.30 10.08 28.05
N ALA A 131 -35.01 10.47 29.14
CA ALA A 131 -35.26 9.59 30.27
C ALA A 131 -35.93 8.27 29.86
N ARG A 132 -36.89 8.33 28.92
CA ARG A 132 -37.56 7.13 28.41
C ARG A 132 -36.66 6.28 27.50
N MET A 133 -35.77 6.88 26.74
CA MET A 133 -34.80 6.14 25.91
C MET A 133 -33.77 5.39 26.76
N LEU A 134 -33.36 5.97 27.88
CA LEU A 134 -32.39 5.38 28.81
C LEU A 134 -33.02 4.32 29.75
N ASP A 135 -34.27 4.58 30.23
CA ASP A 135 -35.01 3.67 31.13
C ASP A 135 -36.38 3.40 30.51
N ARG A 136 -36.44 2.33 29.69
CA ARG A 136 -37.69 1.95 29.01
C ARG A 136 -38.74 1.47 29.99
N HIS A 137 -39.94 2.03 29.94
CA HIS A 137 -41.07 1.71 30.78
C HIS A 137 -42.40 1.70 30.00
N SER A 138 -43.42 1.04 30.54
CA SER A 138 -44.74 0.93 29.93
C SER A 138 -45.43 2.31 29.80
N ARG A 139 -46.33 2.44 28.81
CA ARG A 139 -47.15 3.64 28.59
C ARG A 139 -48.33 3.70 29.53
N THR A 140 -48.10 3.70 30.85
CA THR A 140 -49.11 3.81 31.91
C THR A 140 -48.99 5.17 32.61
N PRO A 141 -49.97 5.64 33.35
CA PRO A 141 -49.84 6.83 34.19
C PRO A 141 -48.67 6.80 35.16
N TRP A 142 -48.41 5.62 35.78
CA TRP A 142 -47.27 5.40 36.66
C TRP A 142 -45.94 5.46 35.90
N GLY A 143 -45.87 4.85 34.70
CA GLY A 143 -44.72 5.02 33.82
C GLY A 143 -44.45 6.49 33.47
N LYS A 144 -45.50 7.30 33.35
CA LYS A 144 -45.33 8.76 33.09
C LYS A 144 -44.77 9.49 34.30
N VAL A 145 -45.19 9.13 35.54
CA VAL A 145 -44.59 9.68 36.77
C VAL A 145 -43.12 9.29 36.88
N LYS A 146 -42.80 8.00 36.64
CA LYS A 146 -41.41 7.53 36.59
C LYS A 146 -40.57 8.31 35.59
N GLN A 147 -41.10 8.59 34.40
CA GLN A 147 -40.45 9.36 33.38
C GLN A 147 -40.14 10.81 33.81
N MET A 148 -41.06 11.44 34.52
CA MET A 148 -40.89 12.80 35.06
C MET A 148 -39.79 12.85 36.13
N LEU A 149 -39.81 11.90 37.08
CA LEU A 149 -38.77 11.79 38.11
C LEU A 149 -37.40 11.55 37.51
N ARG A 150 -37.29 10.61 36.55
CA ARG A 150 -36.04 10.38 35.83
C ARG A 150 -35.57 11.61 35.02
N ALA A 151 -36.48 12.39 34.45
CA ALA A 151 -36.14 13.63 33.73
C ALA A 151 -35.55 14.67 34.68
N MET A 152 -36.15 14.86 35.89
CA MET A 152 -35.59 15.75 36.90
C MET A 152 -34.22 15.27 37.42
N GLN A 153 -34.07 13.96 37.61
CA GLN A 153 -32.82 13.36 38.00
C GLN A 153 -31.72 13.60 36.94
N LEU A 154 -32.02 13.43 35.62
CA LEU A 154 -31.05 13.74 34.57
C LEU A 154 -30.61 15.20 34.59
N GLU A 155 -31.52 16.14 34.82
CA GLU A 155 -31.18 17.57 34.93
C GLU A 155 -30.35 17.93 36.16
N ALA A 156 -30.41 17.11 37.23
CA ALA A 156 -29.56 17.28 38.39
C ALA A 156 -28.13 16.80 38.16
N HIS A 157 -27.92 15.82 37.28
CA HIS A 157 -26.63 15.18 37.01
C HIS A 157 -25.96 15.68 35.72
N LEU A 158 -26.74 16.18 34.74
CA LEU A 158 -26.26 16.57 33.39
C LEU A 158 -26.64 18.00 33.07
N SER A 159 -25.79 18.69 32.37
CA SER A 159 -26.09 19.96 31.73
C SER A 159 -27.13 19.79 30.60
N LYS A 160 -27.85 20.84 30.28
CA LYS A 160 -28.75 20.88 29.11
C LYS A 160 -28.09 20.43 27.81
N ARG A 161 -26.82 20.80 27.64
CA ARG A 161 -26.02 20.44 26.48
C ARG A 161 -25.73 18.94 26.40
N GLU A 162 -25.43 18.30 27.52
CA GLU A 162 -25.23 16.84 27.59
C GLU A 162 -26.53 16.08 27.37
N ILE A 163 -27.68 16.57 27.93
CA ILE A 163 -29.01 16.00 27.69
C ILE A 163 -29.36 16.08 26.19
N LEU A 164 -29.12 17.23 25.56
CA LEU A 164 -29.35 17.39 24.12
C LEU A 164 -28.44 16.48 23.31
N THR A 165 -27.18 16.32 23.69
CA THR A 165 -26.25 15.36 23.08
C THR A 165 -26.79 13.93 23.15
N LEU A 166 -27.28 13.50 24.33
CA LEU A 166 -27.91 12.16 24.47
C LEU A 166 -29.14 12.00 23.55
N TYR A 167 -29.92 13.04 23.38
CA TYR A 167 -31.04 13.02 22.44
C TYR A 167 -30.56 12.86 20.98
N LEU A 168 -29.57 13.67 20.58
CA LEU A 168 -29.01 13.66 19.21
C LEU A 168 -28.40 12.30 18.85
N GLU A 169 -27.84 11.59 19.82
CA GLU A 169 -27.21 10.28 19.64
C GLU A 169 -28.20 9.10 19.72
N ARG A 170 -29.32 9.23 20.45
CA ARG A 170 -30.17 8.09 20.81
C ARG A 170 -31.62 8.18 20.36
N ALA A 171 -32.07 9.30 19.81
CA ALA A 171 -33.41 9.39 19.27
C ALA A 171 -33.64 8.32 18.20
N PRO A 172 -34.79 7.59 18.23
CA PRO A 172 -35.05 6.51 17.27
C PRO A 172 -35.51 7.09 15.94
N PHE A 173 -34.89 6.65 14.84
CA PHE A 173 -35.24 7.05 13.48
C PHE A 173 -35.83 5.91 12.63
N GLY A 174 -35.98 4.73 13.21
CA GLY A 174 -36.62 3.54 12.59
C GLY A 174 -35.65 2.38 12.36
N GLY A 175 -36.15 1.17 12.60
CA GLY A 175 -35.34 -0.04 12.59
C GLY A 175 -34.25 0.00 13.64
N THR A 176 -33.01 -0.23 13.22
CA THR A 176 -31.79 -0.22 14.06
C THR A 176 -31.06 1.11 14.04
N ILE A 177 -31.65 2.19 13.50
CA ILE A 177 -31.03 3.50 13.39
C ILE A 177 -31.42 4.34 14.62
N GLU A 178 -30.42 4.74 15.40
CA GLU A 178 -30.54 5.69 16.48
C GLU A 178 -29.55 6.85 16.28
N GLY A 179 -29.98 8.06 16.58
CA GLY A 179 -29.23 9.29 16.44
C GLY A 179 -29.37 9.97 15.07
N VAL A 180 -29.31 11.32 15.11
CA VAL A 180 -29.57 12.16 13.94
C VAL A 180 -28.51 12.01 12.84
N ASP A 181 -27.25 11.86 13.20
CA ASP A 181 -26.19 11.74 12.20
C ASP A 181 -26.24 10.37 11.49
N ALA A 182 -26.54 9.29 12.22
CA ALA A 182 -26.79 7.99 11.63
C ALA A 182 -28.00 8.02 10.69
N ALA A 183 -29.07 8.72 11.07
CA ALA A 183 -30.27 8.89 10.25
C ALA A 183 -30.01 9.76 8.99
N SER A 184 -29.23 10.82 9.12
CA SER A 184 -28.84 11.66 8.00
C SER A 184 -28.06 10.90 6.94
N TRP A 185 -27.04 10.13 7.36
CA TRP A 185 -26.29 9.27 6.45
C TRP A 185 -27.15 8.15 5.84
N ALA A 186 -28.02 7.54 6.65
CA ALA A 186 -28.87 6.44 6.22
C ALA A 186 -29.95 6.83 5.20
N TYR A 187 -30.56 7.99 5.39
CA TYR A 187 -31.70 8.44 4.56
C TYR A 187 -31.31 9.48 3.51
N LEU A 188 -30.33 10.34 3.79
CA LEU A 188 -29.98 11.48 2.95
C LEU A 188 -28.60 11.37 2.32
N GLY A 189 -27.74 10.45 2.82
CA GLY A 189 -26.38 10.21 2.28
C GLY A 189 -25.39 11.34 2.55
N LYS A 190 -25.62 12.16 3.59
CA LYS A 190 -24.77 13.29 3.97
C LYS A 190 -24.73 13.49 5.50
N PRO A 191 -23.72 14.24 6.03
CA PRO A 191 -23.62 14.50 7.45
C PRO A 191 -24.74 15.40 7.95
N ALA A 192 -25.16 15.22 9.20
CA ALA A 192 -26.19 16.03 9.82
C ALA A 192 -25.83 17.53 9.96
N SER A 193 -24.58 17.90 9.73
CA SER A 193 -24.13 19.32 9.69
C SER A 193 -24.57 20.07 8.42
N ARG A 194 -24.96 19.36 7.34
CA ARG A 194 -25.26 19.94 6.01
C ARG A 194 -26.72 19.79 5.59
N LEU A 195 -27.64 19.81 6.56
CA LEU A 195 -29.09 19.67 6.27
C LEU A 195 -29.69 20.96 5.71
N SER A 196 -30.54 20.82 4.70
CA SER A 196 -31.43 21.89 4.24
C SER A 196 -32.59 22.11 5.23
N HIS A 197 -33.41 23.14 5.02
CA HIS A 197 -34.63 23.39 5.81
C HIS A 197 -35.62 22.20 5.72
N ALA A 198 -35.81 21.64 4.53
CA ALA A 198 -36.65 20.47 4.29
C ALA A 198 -36.16 19.22 5.03
N GLU A 199 -34.87 18.93 4.94
CA GLU A 199 -34.23 17.77 5.56
C GLU A 199 -34.17 17.90 7.07
N ALA A 200 -33.88 19.12 7.57
CA ALA A 200 -33.92 19.42 9.01
C ALA A 200 -35.32 19.19 9.61
N ALA A 201 -36.35 19.68 8.93
CA ALA A 201 -37.74 19.46 9.33
C ALA A 201 -38.15 17.99 9.25
N LEU A 202 -37.71 17.28 8.19
CA LEU A 202 -37.92 15.83 8.05
C LEU A 202 -37.34 15.05 9.23
N LEU A 203 -36.07 15.22 9.50
CA LEU A 203 -35.41 14.49 10.58
C LEU A 203 -35.95 14.86 11.97
N ALA A 204 -36.40 16.12 12.17
CA ALA A 204 -36.99 16.54 13.45
C ALA A 204 -38.29 15.81 13.78
N VAL A 205 -39.09 15.40 12.78
CA VAL A 205 -40.39 14.74 13.02
C VAL A 205 -40.31 13.22 13.12
N LEU A 206 -39.28 12.60 12.54
CA LEU A 206 -39.18 11.12 12.51
C LEU A 206 -39.24 10.44 13.87
N PRO A 207 -38.59 10.94 14.96
CA PRO A 207 -38.61 10.30 16.27
C PRO A 207 -40.00 10.15 16.91
N GLN A 208 -40.99 10.91 16.49
CA GLN A 208 -42.38 10.82 16.98
C GLN A 208 -43.06 9.49 16.61
N SER A 209 -42.80 9.00 15.39
CA SER A 209 -43.36 7.73 14.91
C SER A 209 -42.39 7.06 13.96
N PRO A 210 -41.23 6.56 14.47
CA PRO A 210 -40.09 6.16 13.66
C PRO A 210 -40.40 5.04 12.66
N SER A 211 -41.31 4.12 13.00
CA SER A 211 -41.69 3.03 12.08
C SER A 211 -42.67 3.48 11.00
N ARG A 212 -43.59 4.40 11.32
CA ARG A 212 -44.63 4.85 10.41
C ARG A 212 -44.19 5.95 9.46
N LEU A 213 -43.18 6.74 9.90
CA LEU A 213 -42.67 7.89 9.15
C LEU A 213 -41.37 7.58 8.43
N ARG A 214 -40.92 6.33 8.35
CA ARG A 214 -39.70 5.94 7.63
C ARG A 214 -39.75 6.45 6.17
N PRO A 215 -38.88 7.39 5.76
CA PRO A 215 -38.94 7.99 4.44
C PRO A 215 -38.59 7.00 3.31
N ASP A 216 -37.83 5.94 3.60
CA ASP A 216 -37.50 4.87 2.65
C ASP A 216 -38.64 3.89 2.40
N ARG A 217 -39.68 3.89 3.25
CA ARG A 217 -40.86 3.01 3.14
C ARG A 217 -42.17 3.76 2.93
N HIS A 218 -42.27 4.94 3.52
CA HIS A 218 -43.49 5.75 3.54
C HIS A 218 -43.20 7.22 3.22
N PRO A 219 -42.69 7.55 2.03
CA PRO A 219 -42.24 8.90 1.68
C PRO A 219 -43.34 9.95 1.76
N ASP A 220 -44.59 9.62 1.36
CA ASP A 220 -45.72 10.54 1.44
C ASP A 220 -46.14 10.89 2.86
N ALA A 221 -46.17 9.88 3.76
CA ALA A 221 -46.47 10.12 5.18
C ALA A 221 -45.35 10.96 5.83
N ALA A 222 -44.08 10.72 5.45
CA ALA A 222 -42.95 11.52 5.90
C ALA A 222 -43.04 12.95 5.39
N ARG A 223 -43.40 13.16 4.11
CA ARG A 223 -43.60 14.48 3.51
C ARG A 223 -44.69 15.29 4.23
N VAL A 224 -45.87 14.69 4.46
CA VAL A 224 -46.96 15.36 5.19
C VAL A 224 -46.53 15.73 6.62
N ALA A 225 -45.73 14.87 7.29
CA ALA A 225 -45.24 15.15 8.64
C ALA A 225 -44.17 16.26 8.62
N ARG A 226 -43.24 16.25 7.64
CA ARG A 226 -42.26 17.33 7.39
C ARG A 226 -42.94 18.67 7.20
N ASP A 227 -43.96 18.73 6.34
CA ASP A 227 -44.64 19.96 5.99
C ASP A 227 -45.38 20.59 7.18
N LYS A 228 -45.82 19.79 8.17
CA LYS A 228 -46.32 20.29 9.46
C LYS A 228 -45.25 20.99 10.28
N VAL A 229 -44.00 20.43 10.29
CA VAL A 229 -42.87 21.10 10.96
C VAL A 229 -42.54 22.40 10.27
N LEU A 230 -42.42 22.38 8.93
CA LEU A 230 -42.18 23.58 8.11
C LEU A 230 -43.19 24.67 8.40
N GLN A 231 -44.50 24.35 8.41
CA GLN A 231 -45.55 25.29 8.74
C GLN A 231 -45.38 25.87 10.15
N ARG A 232 -45.06 24.99 11.11
CA ARG A 232 -44.82 25.39 12.51
C ARG A 232 -43.68 26.39 12.67
N MET A 233 -42.62 26.26 11.83
CA MET A 233 -41.48 27.20 11.83
C MET A 233 -41.89 28.60 11.34
N VAL A 234 -42.77 28.68 10.34
CA VAL A 234 -43.38 29.96 9.90
C VAL A 234 -44.25 30.55 11.00
N ASP A 235 -45.18 29.74 11.59
CA ASP A 235 -46.11 30.19 12.63
C ASP A 235 -45.38 30.76 13.86
N LEU A 236 -44.18 30.26 14.14
CA LEU A 236 -43.33 30.72 15.25
C LEU A 236 -42.36 31.85 14.86
N GLY A 237 -42.33 32.27 13.57
CA GLY A 237 -41.41 33.28 13.06
C GLY A 237 -39.93 32.84 13.09
N VAL A 238 -39.64 31.53 13.12
CA VAL A 238 -38.29 30.99 13.14
C VAL A 238 -37.67 30.99 11.75
N TRP A 239 -38.47 30.62 10.73
CA TRP A 239 -38.08 30.64 9.32
C TRP A 239 -39.08 31.53 8.55
N SER A 240 -38.57 32.19 7.51
CA SER A 240 -39.39 33.00 6.63
C SER A 240 -40.32 32.14 5.77
N LYS A 241 -41.47 32.73 5.34
CA LYS A 241 -42.38 32.03 4.43
C LYS A 241 -41.70 31.59 3.14
N ALA A 242 -40.83 32.43 2.56
CA ALA A 242 -40.09 32.09 1.33
C ALA A 242 -39.21 30.88 1.51
N GLN A 243 -38.41 30.80 2.62
CA GLN A 243 -37.57 29.63 2.93
C GLN A 243 -38.37 28.34 3.08
N VAL A 244 -39.56 28.43 3.63
CA VAL A 244 -40.44 27.27 3.83
C VAL A 244 -41.14 26.87 2.53
N ASP A 245 -41.54 27.83 1.71
CA ASP A 245 -42.15 27.53 0.40
C ASP A 245 -41.12 26.85 -0.51
N ASP A 246 -39.86 27.31 -0.52
CA ASP A 246 -38.76 26.62 -1.22
C ASP A 246 -38.52 25.20 -0.66
N ALA A 247 -38.50 25.04 0.67
CA ALA A 247 -38.29 23.75 1.33
C ALA A 247 -39.41 22.73 1.02
N ARG A 248 -40.64 23.18 0.76
CA ARG A 248 -41.77 22.31 0.38
C ARG A 248 -41.64 21.71 -1.01
N ILE A 249 -40.91 22.38 -1.91
CA ILE A 249 -40.67 21.92 -3.28
C ILE A 249 -39.68 20.74 -3.24
N GLU A 250 -38.77 20.68 -2.25
CA GLU A 250 -37.81 19.58 -2.13
C GLU A 250 -38.55 18.24 -1.96
N PRO A 251 -38.29 17.22 -2.83
CA PRO A 251 -38.89 15.91 -2.69
C PRO A 251 -38.33 15.16 -1.50
N VAL A 252 -39.13 14.32 -0.85
CA VAL A 252 -38.60 13.36 0.15
C VAL A 252 -38.06 12.14 -0.59
N VAL A 253 -36.78 12.19 -0.90
CA VAL A 253 -36.06 11.09 -1.55
C VAL A 253 -35.11 10.47 -0.52
N ALA A 254 -35.46 9.29 -0.02
CA ALA A 254 -34.59 8.53 0.85
C ALA A 254 -33.99 7.34 0.09
N ARG A 255 -32.68 7.15 0.24
CA ARG A 255 -32.02 5.98 -0.30
C ARG A 255 -32.24 4.76 0.60
N ARG A 256 -32.21 3.57 -0.01
CA ARG A 256 -32.24 2.34 0.79
C ARG A 256 -30.97 2.30 1.66
N LEU A 257 -31.18 2.10 2.95
CA LEU A 257 -30.08 1.96 3.92
C LEU A 257 -29.12 0.86 3.50
N GLN A 258 -27.90 1.20 3.20
CA GLN A 258 -26.76 0.29 3.13
C GLN A 258 -25.73 0.76 4.14
N ALA A 259 -25.25 -0.19 4.97
CA ALA A 259 -24.16 0.13 5.88
C ALA A 259 -22.91 0.52 5.06
N PRO A 260 -22.22 1.61 5.39
CA PRO A 260 -20.96 1.93 4.75
C PRO A 260 -19.97 0.76 4.96
N LEU A 261 -19.39 0.26 3.89
CA LEU A 261 -18.49 -0.89 3.89
C LEU A 261 -17.22 -0.62 3.08
N SER A 262 -16.74 0.63 3.10
CA SER A 262 -15.50 1.02 2.44
C SER A 262 -14.31 0.85 3.38
N ALA A 263 -13.15 0.49 2.85
CA ALA A 263 -11.94 0.19 3.62
C ALA A 263 -12.18 -0.76 4.81
N ALA A 264 -13.03 -1.77 4.59
CA ALA A 264 -13.59 -2.60 5.66
C ALA A 264 -12.52 -3.25 6.55
N LEU A 265 -11.43 -3.76 5.98
CA LEU A 265 -10.34 -4.42 6.70
C LEU A 265 -9.50 -3.43 7.51
N LEU A 266 -9.20 -2.24 6.96
CA LEU A 266 -8.55 -1.19 7.73
C LEU A 266 -9.43 -0.72 8.89
N ALA A 267 -10.73 -0.54 8.66
CA ALA A 267 -11.65 -0.13 9.71
C ALA A 267 -11.71 -1.15 10.86
N GLU A 268 -11.70 -2.45 10.57
CA GLU A 268 -11.60 -3.50 11.60
C GLU A 268 -10.28 -3.44 12.38
N ARG A 269 -9.17 -3.22 11.66
CA ARG A 269 -7.85 -3.05 12.26
C ARG A 269 -7.83 -1.85 13.22
N LEU A 270 -8.30 -0.69 12.79
CA LEU A 270 -8.33 0.54 13.59
C LEU A 270 -9.23 0.38 14.83
N ARG A 271 -10.40 -0.26 14.67
CA ARG A 271 -11.28 -0.59 15.81
C ARG A 271 -10.59 -1.49 16.82
N ARG A 272 -9.88 -2.55 16.37
CA ARG A 272 -9.13 -3.44 17.28
C ARG A 272 -8.02 -2.70 18.04
N GLN A 273 -7.35 -1.76 17.38
CA GLN A 273 -6.31 -0.95 18.00
C GLN A 273 -6.86 0.08 18.98
N ARG A 274 -8.08 0.59 18.75
CA ARG A 274 -8.76 1.63 19.55
C ARG A 274 -10.17 1.21 19.95
N PRO A 275 -10.32 0.17 20.80
CA PRO A 275 -11.62 -0.48 21.06
C PRO A 275 -12.61 0.41 21.83
N ARG A 276 -12.15 1.51 22.44
CA ARG A 276 -12.98 2.44 23.21
C ARG A 276 -13.31 3.73 22.46
N ALA A 277 -12.78 3.92 21.26
CA ALA A 277 -13.01 5.14 20.50
C ALA A 277 -14.38 5.07 19.79
N PRO A 278 -15.30 6.00 20.09
CA PRO A 278 -16.60 6.03 19.41
C PRO A 278 -16.47 6.49 17.94
N ARG A 279 -15.44 7.29 17.64
CA ARG A 279 -15.12 7.77 16.30
C ARG A 279 -13.61 7.66 16.06
N ILE A 280 -13.23 7.09 14.90
CA ILE A 280 -11.83 7.00 14.48
C ILE A 280 -11.71 7.67 13.11
N THR A 281 -10.98 8.78 13.05
CA THR A 281 -10.70 9.48 11.78
C THR A 281 -9.44 8.90 11.16
N SER A 282 -9.58 8.34 9.96
CA SER A 282 -8.47 7.83 9.17
C SER A 282 -7.88 8.92 8.27
N THR A 283 -6.74 8.63 7.67
CA THR A 283 -6.07 9.50 6.68
C THR A 283 -6.59 9.30 5.26
N LEU A 284 -7.50 8.34 5.05
CA LEU A 284 -8.01 7.99 3.73
C LEU A 284 -8.82 9.13 3.10
N ASP A 285 -8.73 9.23 1.78
CA ASP A 285 -9.62 10.05 0.95
C ASP A 285 -10.84 9.20 0.54
N ALA A 286 -12.03 9.63 0.92
CA ALA A 286 -13.25 8.84 0.70
C ALA A 286 -13.60 8.66 -0.79
N GLY A 287 -13.34 9.69 -1.60
CA GLY A 287 -13.59 9.64 -3.05
C GLY A 287 -12.64 8.67 -3.73
N LEU A 288 -11.34 8.84 -3.48
CA LEU A 288 -10.31 7.96 -4.01
C LEU A 288 -10.51 6.50 -3.56
N GLN A 289 -10.80 6.27 -2.28
CA GLN A 289 -11.05 4.94 -1.74
C GLN A 289 -12.16 4.21 -2.51
N ARG A 290 -13.30 4.87 -2.72
CA ARG A 290 -14.45 4.31 -3.44
C ARG A 290 -14.10 3.99 -4.90
N THR A 291 -13.49 4.94 -5.59
CA THR A 291 -13.07 4.77 -6.99
C THR A 291 -12.13 3.58 -7.14
N LEU A 292 -11.18 3.39 -6.21
CA LEU A 292 -10.22 2.30 -6.29
C LEU A 292 -10.83 0.95 -5.90
N GLU A 293 -11.76 0.89 -4.95
CA GLU A 293 -12.52 -0.32 -4.65
C GLU A 293 -13.36 -0.79 -5.85
N GLU A 294 -14.08 0.13 -6.50
CA GLU A 294 -14.86 -0.15 -7.72
C GLU A 294 -13.96 -0.62 -8.87
N ARG A 295 -12.81 0.03 -9.07
CA ARG A 295 -11.82 -0.35 -10.09
C ARG A 295 -11.27 -1.74 -9.85
N VAL A 296 -10.85 -2.05 -8.63
CA VAL A 296 -10.35 -3.38 -8.26
C VAL A 296 -11.42 -4.43 -8.50
N GLN A 297 -12.66 -4.20 -8.10
CA GLN A 297 -13.77 -5.13 -8.36
C GLN A 297 -13.98 -5.36 -9.87
N GLY A 298 -13.96 -4.29 -10.67
CA GLY A 298 -14.08 -4.38 -12.13
C GLY A 298 -12.93 -5.15 -12.77
N TYR A 299 -11.70 -4.87 -12.37
CA TYR A 299 -10.50 -5.55 -12.87
C TYR A 299 -10.54 -7.06 -12.62
N PHE A 300 -11.06 -7.47 -11.46
CA PHE A 300 -11.11 -8.88 -11.06
C PHE A 300 -12.32 -9.65 -11.61
N SER A 301 -13.24 -9.01 -12.30
CA SER A 301 -14.38 -9.69 -12.94
C SER A 301 -13.97 -10.71 -13.99
N SER A 302 -12.82 -10.48 -14.67
CA SER A 302 -12.26 -11.34 -15.70
C SER A 302 -11.20 -12.33 -15.22
N LEU A 303 -10.76 -12.25 -13.97
CA LEU A 303 -9.72 -13.12 -13.41
C LEU A 303 -10.31 -14.39 -12.78
N PRO A 304 -9.53 -15.49 -12.70
CA PRO A 304 -9.98 -16.74 -12.11
C PRO A 304 -10.59 -16.58 -10.72
N THR A 305 -11.55 -17.44 -10.38
CA THR A 305 -12.16 -17.52 -9.05
C THR A 305 -11.09 -17.69 -7.98
N ARG A 306 -11.38 -17.23 -6.74
CA ARG A 306 -10.46 -17.26 -5.59
C ARG A 306 -9.22 -16.34 -5.72
N THR A 307 -9.09 -15.56 -6.80
CA THR A 307 -8.05 -14.52 -6.91
C THR A 307 -8.49 -13.28 -6.14
N SER A 308 -7.56 -12.70 -5.38
CA SER A 308 -7.77 -11.47 -4.63
C SER A 308 -6.63 -10.47 -4.89
N ALA A 309 -6.81 -9.23 -4.45
CA ALA A 309 -5.81 -8.18 -4.53
C ALA A 309 -5.72 -7.39 -3.23
N ALA A 310 -4.56 -6.77 -3.04
CA ALA A 310 -4.40 -5.67 -2.11
C ALA A 310 -3.79 -4.47 -2.82
N LEU A 311 -4.20 -3.28 -2.38
CA LEU A 311 -3.72 -2.02 -2.92
C LEU A 311 -3.54 -1.02 -1.78
N LEU A 312 -2.42 -0.30 -1.83
CA LEU A 312 -2.11 0.75 -0.88
C LEU A 312 -1.55 1.96 -1.62
N VAL A 313 -2.12 3.14 -1.37
CA VAL A 313 -1.64 4.43 -1.88
C VAL A 313 -1.22 5.28 -0.70
N VAL A 314 0.03 5.75 -0.74
CA VAL A 314 0.64 6.56 0.32
C VAL A 314 1.13 7.89 -0.25
N ASP A 315 0.87 8.97 0.44
CA ASP A 315 1.41 10.30 0.16
C ASP A 315 2.85 10.37 0.69
N ASN A 316 3.81 10.59 -0.18
CA ASN A 316 5.24 10.56 0.15
C ASN A 316 5.65 11.64 1.18
N ALA A 317 5.00 12.81 1.17
CA ALA A 317 5.36 13.91 2.07
C ALA A 317 4.98 13.61 3.52
N THR A 318 3.80 13.00 3.73
CA THR A 318 3.22 12.78 5.06
C THR A 318 3.29 11.33 5.53
N MET A 319 3.61 10.39 4.65
CA MET A 319 3.49 8.94 4.86
C MET A 319 2.07 8.48 5.23
N GLU A 320 1.07 9.29 4.95
CA GLU A 320 -0.33 8.96 5.19
C GLU A 320 -0.91 8.10 4.08
N ALA A 321 -1.61 7.04 4.44
CA ALA A 321 -2.41 6.28 3.49
C ALA A 321 -3.55 7.13 2.95
N ARG A 322 -3.70 7.21 1.63
CA ARG A 322 -4.81 7.88 0.94
C ARG A 322 -5.88 6.90 0.48
N ALA A 323 -5.48 5.66 0.20
CA ALA A 323 -6.40 4.56 -0.07
C ALA A 323 -5.85 3.23 0.45
N TYR A 324 -6.74 2.33 0.85
CA TYR A 324 -6.42 1.01 1.41
C TYR A 324 -7.45 -0.03 0.96
N VAL A 325 -7.07 -0.90 0.07
CA VAL A 325 -7.88 -2.04 -0.36
C VAL A 325 -7.19 -3.31 0.14
N GLY A 326 -7.73 -3.94 1.17
CA GLY A 326 -7.12 -5.12 1.78
C GLY A 326 -7.51 -6.45 1.10
N SER A 327 -8.60 -6.43 0.33
CA SER A 327 -9.09 -7.54 -0.49
C SER A 327 -10.00 -7.01 -1.60
N VAL A 328 -10.28 -7.80 -2.63
CA VAL A 328 -11.17 -7.41 -3.76
C VAL A 328 -12.58 -7.10 -3.28
N ALA A 329 -13.13 -7.93 -2.39
CA ALA A 329 -14.46 -7.73 -1.82
C ALA A 329 -14.52 -8.36 -0.41
N PHE A 330 -14.75 -7.54 0.59
CA PHE A 330 -14.76 -7.96 2.00
C PHE A 330 -15.76 -9.09 2.29
N ALA A 331 -16.96 -9.03 1.69
CA ALA A 331 -18.02 -10.00 1.92
C ALA A 331 -17.90 -11.28 1.10
N ASP A 332 -16.98 -11.34 0.15
CA ASP A 332 -16.77 -12.50 -0.73
C ASP A 332 -15.99 -13.60 -0.01
N ARG A 333 -16.69 -14.66 0.38
CA ARG A 333 -16.11 -15.81 1.08
C ARG A 333 -15.25 -16.69 0.16
N GLU A 334 -15.59 -16.79 -1.10
CA GLU A 334 -14.84 -17.60 -2.07
C GLU A 334 -13.46 -17.01 -2.35
N ARG A 335 -13.37 -15.66 -2.35
CA ARG A 335 -12.12 -14.91 -2.49
C ARG A 335 -11.42 -14.67 -1.16
N LEU A 336 -11.89 -15.27 -0.06
CA LEU A 336 -11.38 -15.04 1.30
C LEU A 336 -11.27 -13.54 1.65
N GLY A 337 -12.32 -12.78 1.31
CA GLY A 337 -12.35 -11.31 1.39
C GLY A 337 -12.09 -10.73 2.77
N HIS A 338 -12.21 -11.53 3.83
CA HIS A 338 -11.90 -11.16 5.21
C HIS A 338 -10.39 -11.20 5.54
N VAL A 339 -9.53 -11.71 4.63
CA VAL A 339 -8.08 -11.73 4.82
C VAL A 339 -7.47 -10.43 4.34
N ASP A 340 -6.79 -9.73 5.25
CA ASP A 340 -6.12 -8.47 4.97
C ASP A 340 -4.76 -8.70 4.30
N MET A 341 -4.74 -8.60 2.97
CA MET A 341 -3.55 -8.86 2.17
C MET A 341 -2.52 -7.70 2.20
N VAL A 342 -2.88 -6.51 2.69
CA VAL A 342 -1.90 -5.45 2.97
C VAL A 342 -0.99 -5.84 4.15
N GLN A 343 -1.53 -6.60 5.11
CA GLN A 343 -0.83 -7.06 6.32
C GLN A 343 -0.25 -8.47 6.20
N ALA A 344 -0.70 -9.24 5.23
CA ALA A 344 -0.28 -10.63 5.09
C ALA A 344 1.20 -10.74 4.71
N TRP A 345 1.90 -11.69 5.34
CA TRP A 345 3.26 -12.04 4.97
C TRP A 345 3.26 -12.84 3.67
N ARG A 346 3.88 -12.30 2.62
CA ARG A 346 3.96 -12.92 1.29
C ARG A 346 5.37 -12.83 0.75
N SER A 347 5.72 -13.75 -0.14
CA SER A 347 7.01 -13.71 -0.82
C SER A 347 7.11 -12.46 -1.71
N PRO A 348 8.09 -11.57 -1.47
CA PRO A 348 8.21 -10.31 -2.23
C PRO A 348 8.75 -10.51 -3.65
N GLY A 349 9.24 -11.70 -3.99
CA GLY A 349 9.92 -11.91 -5.26
C GLY A 349 11.07 -10.92 -5.46
N SER A 350 11.11 -10.31 -6.64
CA SER A 350 12.17 -9.35 -7.03
C SER A 350 11.95 -7.91 -6.52
N THR A 351 10.94 -7.64 -5.69
CA THR A 351 10.68 -6.26 -5.22
C THR A 351 11.77 -5.70 -4.30
N LEU A 352 12.65 -6.53 -3.76
CA LEU A 352 13.76 -6.10 -2.90
C LEU A 352 15.00 -5.66 -3.69
N LYS A 353 15.10 -5.97 -4.99
CA LYS A 353 16.27 -5.66 -5.82
C LYS A 353 16.66 -4.17 -5.83
N PRO A 354 15.74 -3.19 -5.93
CA PRO A 354 16.12 -1.78 -5.89
C PRO A 354 16.92 -1.39 -4.64
N PHE A 355 16.57 -1.96 -3.49
CA PHE A 355 17.28 -1.69 -2.24
C PHE A 355 18.66 -2.35 -2.19
N LEU A 356 18.82 -3.54 -2.79
CA LEU A 356 20.13 -4.19 -2.90
C LEU A 356 21.08 -3.35 -3.75
N TYR A 357 20.65 -2.93 -4.94
CA TYR A 357 21.44 -2.10 -5.83
C TYR A 357 21.72 -0.72 -5.20
N GLY A 358 20.75 -0.11 -4.52
CA GLY A 358 20.94 1.14 -3.80
C GLY A 358 21.96 1.04 -2.67
N LEU A 359 21.93 -0.03 -1.90
CA LEU A 359 22.90 -0.26 -0.83
C LEU A 359 24.30 -0.59 -1.39
N ALA A 360 24.39 -1.25 -2.54
CA ALA A 360 25.66 -1.49 -3.22
C ALA A 360 26.27 -0.21 -3.79
N LEU A 361 25.45 0.75 -4.25
CA LEU A 361 25.88 2.11 -4.59
C LEU A 361 26.42 2.84 -3.34
N ASP A 362 25.69 2.81 -2.22
CA ASP A 362 26.08 3.42 -0.95
C ASP A 362 27.41 2.83 -0.39
N ASP A 363 27.60 1.54 -0.58
CA ASP A 363 28.81 0.84 -0.16
C ASP A 363 29.99 1.06 -1.16
N GLY A 364 29.77 1.79 -2.25
CA GLY A 364 30.79 2.05 -3.27
C GLY A 364 31.19 0.81 -4.08
N LEU A 365 30.35 -0.21 -4.11
CA LEU A 365 30.63 -1.47 -4.83
C LEU A 365 30.34 -1.36 -6.32
N ILE A 366 29.37 -0.53 -6.71
CA ILE A 366 28.92 -0.37 -8.09
C ILE A 366 28.64 1.11 -8.41
N HIS A 367 28.60 1.44 -9.69
CA HIS A 367 27.93 2.59 -10.29
C HIS A 367 26.83 2.12 -11.26
N SER A 368 26.03 3.02 -11.85
CA SER A 368 24.88 2.64 -12.70
C SER A 368 25.25 1.72 -13.88
N GLU A 369 26.44 1.91 -14.47
CA GLU A 369 26.92 1.14 -15.61
C GLU A 369 28.02 0.11 -15.25
N SER A 370 28.14 -0.28 -13.96
CA SER A 370 29.04 -1.37 -13.56
C SER A 370 28.72 -2.64 -14.32
N LEU A 371 29.74 -3.27 -14.86
CA LEU A 371 29.64 -4.53 -15.60
C LEU A 371 29.30 -5.68 -14.65
N LEU A 372 28.17 -6.30 -14.88
CA LEU A 372 27.72 -7.54 -14.24
C LEU A 372 27.62 -8.66 -15.27
N VAL A 373 27.62 -9.92 -14.81
CA VAL A 373 27.53 -11.09 -15.68
C VAL A 373 26.21 -11.82 -15.46
N ASP A 374 25.39 -11.88 -16.50
CA ASP A 374 24.17 -12.69 -16.54
C ASP A 374 24.42 -13.98 -17.34
N ALA A 375 25.03 -14.96 -16.68
CA ALA A 375 25.35 -16.27 -17.26
C ALA A 375 25.08 -17.36 -16.21
N PRO A 376 24.88 -18.62 -16.61
CA PRO A 376 24.75 -19.74 -15.67
C PRO A 376 25.97 -19.83 -14.76
N GLN A 377 25.75 -19.73 -13.45
CA GLN A 377 26.82 -19.86 -12.45
C GLN A 377 26.29 -20.36 -11.11
N SER A 378 27.17 -20.84 -10.25
CA SER A 378 26.86 -21.41 -8.95
C SER A 378 27.48 -20.59 -7.81
N PHE A 379 26.72 -20.36 -6.75
CA PHE A 379 27.09 -19.61 -5.56
C PHE A 379 27.02 -20.56 -4.34
N GLY A 380 28.12 -21.22 -4.01
CA GLY A 380 28.14 -22.18 -2.91
C GLY A 380 27.12 -23.32 -3.05
N GLY A 381 26.87 -23.78 -4.27
CA GLY A 381 25.84 -24.79 -4.58
C GLY A 381 24.47 -24.24 -4.94
N TYR A 382 24.17 -22.97 -4.65
CA TYR A 382 22.94 -22.31 -5.08
C TYR A 382 23.06 -21.82 -6.54
N ARG A 383 22.10 -22.19 -7.40
CA ARG A 383 22.08 -21.88 -8.85
C ARG A 383 20.81 -21.13 -9.23
N PRO A 384 20.90 -19.80 -9.31
CA PRO A 384 19.78 -19.00 -9.78
C PRO A 384 19.60 -19.13 -11.29
N GLY A 385 18.37 -19.30 -11.75
CA GLY A 385 17.99 -19.13 -13.16
C GLY A 385 17.18 -17.84 -13.34
N ASN A 386 17.20 -17.25 -14.54
CA ASN A 386 16.29 -16.17 -14.89
C ASN A 386 14.85 -16.68 -15.12
N PHE A 387 13.88 -15.77 -15.09
CA PHE A 387 12.46 -16.13 -15.19
C PHE A 387 12.08 -16.82 -16.51
N ASP A 388 12.70 -16.39 -17.60
CA ASP A 388 12.54 -16.90 -18.96
C ASP A 388 13.57 -17.97 -19.35
N ALA A 389 14.41 -18.41 -18.38
CA ALA A 389 15.55 -19.31 -18.57
C ALA A 389 16.60 -18.79 -19.58
N ALA A 390 16.51 -17.54 -20.05
CA ALA A 390 17.47 -16.91 -20.95
C ALA A 390 18.54 -16.14 -20.16
N PHE A 391 19.72 -15.98 -20.78
CA PHE A 391 20.85 -15.22 -20.22
C PHE A 391 21.32 -14.18 -21.22
N ASN A 392 21.78 -13.03 -20.71
CA ASN A 392 22.14 -11.85 -21.50
C ASN A 392 23.66 -11.61 -21.59
N GLY A 393 24.49 -12.39 -20.88
CA GLY A 393 25.93 -12.20 -20.84
C GLY A 393 26.33 -10.94 -20.07
N PRO A 394 27.17 -10.06 -20.66
CA PRO A 394 27.61 -8.83 -20.01
C PRO A 394 26.48 -7.79 -20.03
N VAL A 395 26.06 -7.33 -18.86
CA VAL A 395 24.99 -6.34 -18.67
C VAL A 395 25.44 -5.24 -17.71
N SER A 396 24.84 -4.04 -17.83
CA SER A 396 25.05 -2.99 -16.84
C SER A 396 24.23 -3.25 -15.57
N ALA A 397 24.63 -2.68 -14.45
CA ALA A 397 23.85 -2.69 -13.21
C ALA A 397 22.45 -2.10 -13.44
N ALA A 398 22.34 -1.04 -14.23
CA ALA A 398 21.07 -0.42 -14.60
C ALA A 398 20.17 -1.39 -15.40
N ASP A 399 20.71 -2.06 -16.44
CA ASP A 399 19.96 -3.02 -17.24
C ASP A 399 19.57 -4.25 -16.42
N ALA A 400 20.48 -4.77 -15.59
CA ALA A 400 20.21 -5.90 -14.71
C ALA A 400 19.05 -5.62 -13.73
N LEU A 401 18.96 -4.40 -13.21
CA LEU A 401 17.87 -3.97 -12.33
C LEU A 401 16.55 -3.79 -13.11
N ARG A 402 16.59 -3.11 -14.26
CA ARG A 402 15.42 -2.86 -15.13
C ARG A 402 14.81 -4.17 -15.61
N LEU A 403 15.63 -5.06 -16.17
CA LEU A 403 15.21 -6.39 -16.67
C LEU A 403 14.94 -7.38 -15.53
N SER A 404 15.23 -6.99 -14.30
CA SER A 404 15.01 -7.83 -13.12
C SER A 404 15.79 -9.15 -13.14
N LEU A 405 16.99 -9.16 -13.72
CA LEU A 405 17.81 -10.37 -13.85
C LEU A 405 18.14 -10.96 -12.48
N ASN A 406 18.14 -12.28 -12.41
CA ASN A 406 18.31 -12.99 -11.14
C ASN A 406 19.78 -13.21 -10.80
N VAL A 407 20.56 -13.67 -11.78
CA VAL A 407 21.97 -14.03 -11.56
C VAL A 407 22.82 -12.84 -11.11
N PRO A 408 22.75 -11.66 -11.77
CA PRO A 408 23.45 -10.47 -11.31
C PRO A 408 23.03 -10.01 -9.92
N ALA A 409 21.73 -10.13 -9.58
CA ALA A 409 21.23 -9.75 -8.27
C ALA A 409 21.71 -10.71 -7.16
N VAL A 410 21.82 -12.01 -7.45
CA VAL A 410 22.35 -13.00 -6.51
C VAL A 410 23.85 -12.78 -6.30
N ASP A 411 24.62 -12.53 -7.39
CA ASP A 411 26.04 -12.19 -7.30
C ASP A 411 26.27 -10.96 -6.41
N LEU A 412 25.49 -9.92 -6.65
CA LEU A 412 25.57 -8.68 -5.87
C LEU A 412 25.19 -8.90 -4.40
N LEU A 413 24.15 -9.70 -4.11
CA LEU A 413 23.76 -10.02 -2.73
C LEU A 413 24.83 -10.83 -2.00
N ASP A 414 25.50 -11.75 -2.70
CA ASP A 414 26.58 -12.52 -2.11
C ASP A 414 27.78 -11.63 -1.72
N ARG A 415 28.07 -10.58 -2.51
CA ARG A 415 29.12 -9.59 -2.21
C ARG A 415 28.71 -8.62 -1.07
N VAL A 416 27.48 -8.18 -1.01
CA VAL A 416 26.93 -7.36 0.08
C VAL A 416 26.79 -8.17 1.38
N GLY A 417 26.45 -9.45 1.27
CA GLY A 417 26.17 -10.37 2.37
C GLY A 417 24.69 -10.40 2.75
N PRO A 418 24.03 -11.58 2.66
CA PRO A 418 22.58 -11.69 2.92
C PRO A 418 22.17 -11.24 4.32
N ALA A 419 22.94 -11.57 5.35
CA ALA A 419 22.67 -11.18 6.73
C ALA A 419 22.78 -9.66 6.92
N ARG A 420 23.82 -9.02 6.35
CA ARG A 420 24.02 -7.58 6.39
C ARG A 420 22.88 -6.84 5.66
N PHE A 421 22.50 -7.31 4.48
CA PHE A 421 21.37 -6.77 3.71
C PHE A 421 20.07 -6.84 4.50
N SER A 422 19.73 -8.01 5.05
CA SER A 422 18.53 -8.19 5.87
C SER A 422 18.52 -7.28 7.10
N ALA A 423 19.64 -7.15 7.80
CA ALA A 423 19.77 -6.28 8.97
C ALA A 423 19.60 -4.79 8.60
N ARG A 424 20.19 -4.34 7.47
CA ARG A 424 20.02 -2.96 6.99
C ARG A 424 18.56 -2.64 6.66
N LEU A 425 17.85 -3.55 6.00
CA LEU A 425 16.41 -3.40 5.73
C LEU A 425 15.60 -3.31 7.03
N ALA A 426 15.81 -4.24 7.97
CA ALA A 426 15.09 -4.28 9.24
C ALA A 426 15.30 -3.01 10.10
N ASN A 427 16.55 -2.54 10.19
CA ASN A 427 16.89 -1.30 10.91
C ASN A 427 16.22 -0.07 10.32
N ASN A 428 15.86 -0.11 9.05
CA ASN A 428 15.21 0.96 8.30
C ASN A 428 13.71 0.73 8.06
N GLY A 429 13.08 -0.17 8.82
CA GLY A 429 11.63 -0.33 8.87
C GLY A 429 11.06 -1.39 7.93
N LEU A 430 11.87 -2.02 7.08
CA LEU A 430 11.45 -3.13 6.23
C LEU A 430 11.87 -4.46 6.87
N THR A 431 11.03 -4.99 7.75
CA THR A 431 11.28 -6.26 8.40
C THR A 431 10.92 -7.42 7.48
N LEU A 432 11.81 -8.41 7.37
CA LEU A 432 11.59 -9.63 6.61
C LEU A 432 11.30 -10.80 7.54
N ARG A 433 10.40 -11.69 7.11
CA ARG A 433 10.05 -12.90 7.86
C ARG A 433 10.65 -14.13 7.19
N TYR A 434 11.41 -14.90 7.95
CA TYR A 434 12.01 -16.16 7.51
C TYR A 434 11.24 -17.38 8.05
N PRO A 435 11.32 -18.54 7.39
CA PRO A 435 10.87 -19.80 7.96
C PRO A 435 11.55 -20.08 9.31
N ARG A 436 10.93 -20.88 10.18
CA ARG A 436 11.50 -21.21 11.49
C ARG A 436 12.88 -21.85 11.32
N GLY A 437 13.89 -21.33 12.03
CA GLY A 437 15.27 -21.81 11.99
C GLY A 437 16.09 -21.42 10.76
N ALA A 438 15.47 -20.77 9.76
CA ALA A 438 16.20 -20.31 8.59
C ALA A 438 16.93 -18.99 8.86
N GLN A 439 18.14 -18.89 8.31
CA GLN A 439 18.95 -17.66 8.31
C GLN A 439 18.86 -16.97 6.95
N PRO A 440 19.10 -15.66 6.88
CA PRO A 440 19.21 -14.94 5.61
C PRO A 440 20.24 -15.61 4.69
N ASN A 441 19.83 -15.93 3.46
CA ASN A 441 20.67 -16.56 2.44
C ASN A 441 20.39 -15.96 1.05
N LEU A 442 21.05 -16.42 0.01
CA LEU A 442 20.99 -15.86 -1.32
C LEU A 442 19.59 -15.90 -1.96
N SER A 443 18.74 -16.86 -1.57
CA SER A 443 17.36 -16.92 -2.10
C SER A 443 16.50 -15.73 -1.67
N LEU A 444 16.93 -14.99 -0.66
CA LEU A 444 16.23 -13.80 -0.13
C LEU A 444 15.85 -12.80 -1.25
N ILE A 445 16.80 -12.51 -2.17
CA ILE A 445 16.61 -11.52 -3.23
C ILE A 445 15.64 -11.98 -4.33
N LEU A 446 15.35 -13.28 -4.37
CA LEU A 446 14.39 -13.90 -5.29
C LEU A 446 13.06 -14.28 -4.61
N GLY A 447 12.87 -13.86 -3.34
CA GLY A 447 11.65 -14.08 -2.59
C GLY A 447 11.66 -15.25 -1.60
N GLY A 448 12.84 -15.76 -1.20
CA GLY A 448 13.01 -16.77 -0.15
C GLY A 448 12.68 -16.26 1.27
N THR A 449 11.86 -15.22 1.39
CA THR A 449 11.45 -14.56 2.63
C THR A 449 10.02 -14.06 2.51
N GLY A 450 9.42 -13.57 3.59
CA GLY A 450 8.13 -12.89 3.60
C GLY A 450 8.28 -11.40 3.86
N ALA A 451 7.47 -10.58 3.16
CA ALA A 451 7.29 -9.14 3.40
C ALA A 451 5.80 -8.78 3.41
N ARG A 452 5.45 -7.62 3.96
CA ARG A 452 4.10 -7.06 3.91
C ARG A 452 4.04 -5.97 2.86
N LEU A 453 2.86 -5.80 2.25
CA LEU A 453 2.67 -4.71 1.28
C LEU A 453 2.93 -3.33 1.90
N GLU A 454 2.44 -3.08 3.13
CA GLU A 454 2.64 -1.79 3.79
C GLU A 454 4.12 -1.48 4.07
N ASP A 455 4.93 -2.48 4.44
CA ASP A 455 6.36 -2.31 4.69
C ASP A 455 7.13 -2.05 3.39
N LEU A 456 6.76 -2.75 2.29
CA LEU A 456 7.32 -2.50 0.96
C LEU A 456 7.00 -1.10 0.45
N VAL A 457 5.74 -0.64 0.56
CA VAL A 457 5.33 0.71 0.16
C VAL A 457 6.08 1.76 0.98
N GLY A 458 6.22 1.56 2.28
CA GLY A 458 6.99 2.44 3.14
C GLY A 458 8.47 2.54 2.76
N ALA A 459 9.06 1.44 2.30
CA ALA A 459 10.45 1.42 1.80
C ALA A 459 10.58 2.08 0.41
N TYR A 460 9.65 1.82 -0.53
CA TYR A 460 9.67 2.43 -1.86
C TYR A 460 9.48 3.96 -1.84
N ALA A 461 8.78 4.49 -0.84
CA ALA A 461 8.68 5.93 -0.64
C ALA A 461 10.05 6.61 -0.51
N ALA A 462 11.08 5.89 -0.05
CA ALA A 462 12.45 6.39 0.06
C ALA A 462 13.01 6.89 -1.28
N LEU A 463 12.61 6.31 -2.41
CA LEU A 463 13.08 6.71 -3.74
C LEU A 463 12.75 8.18 -4.09
N ASN A 464 11.66 8.72 -3.54
CA ASN A 464 11.22 10.09 -3.76
C ASN A 464 11.32 10.98 -2.49
N ARG A 465 11.89 10.45 -1.40
CA ARG A 465 12.09 11.14 -0.12
C ARG A 465 13.58 11.28 0.24
N GLY A 466 14.45 11.35 -0.77
CA GLY A 466 15.90 11.45 -0.55
C GLY A 466 16.48 10.30 0.27
N GLY A 467 15.98 9.08 0.07
CA GLY A 467 16.44 7.88 0.76
C GLY A 467 15.77 7.60 2.12
N LEU A 468 14.80 8.43 2.55
CA LEU A 468 14.09 8.24 3.82
C LEU A 468 12.88 7.32 3.64
N SER A 469 12.95 6.12 4.15
CA SER A 469 11.81 5.23 4.35
C SER A 469 10.94 5.71 5.51
N GLY A 470 9.69 5.28 5.57
CA GLY A 470 8.80 5.64 6.67
C GLY A 470 7.72 4.60 6.90
N ARG A 471 7.22 4.54 8.13
CA ARG A 471 6.05 3.71 8.44
C ARG A 471 4.79 4.38 7.93
N VAL A 472 3.93 3.62 7.26
CA VAL A 472 2.64 4.12 6.77
C VAL A 472 1.74 4.50 7.94
N ARG A 473 1.15 5.69 7.88
CA ARG A 473 0.24 6.26 8.87
C ARG A 473 -1.20 6.12 8.39
N TYR A 474 -2.06 5.63 9.25
CA TYR A 474 -3.49 5.41 8.95
C TYR A 474 -4.41 6.38 9.69
N THR A 475 -3.87 7.08 10.71
CA THR A 475 -4.54 8.16 11.42
C THR A 475 -3.54 9.29 11.67
N ALA A 476 -4.04 10.51 11.89
CA ALA A 476 -3.19 11.67 12.19
C ALA A 476 -2.36 11.50 13.48
N GLN A 477 -2.83 10.66 14.41
CA GLN A 477 -2.15 10.38 15.69
C GLN A 477 -1.06 9.31 15.56
N ASP A 478 -0.97 8.60 14.44
CA ASP A 478 0.10 7.63 14.24
C ASP A 478 1.45 8.36 14.17
N PRO A 479 2.49 7.86 14.86
CA PRO A 479 3.77 8.55 14.90
C PRO A 479 4.44 8.57 13.52
N SER A 480 5.11 9.67 13.19
CA SER A 480 6.05 9.71 12.07
C SER A 480 7.34 8.98 12.49
N SER A 481 7.85 8.12 11.61
CA SER A 481 9.09 7.40 11.85
C SER A 481 9.89 7.31 10.56
N ASP A 482 10.69 8.32 10.31
CA ASP A 482 11.58 8.37 9.15
C ASP A 482 12.92 7.72 9.48
N ARG A 483 13.41 6.86 8.60
CA ARG A 483 14.70 6.18 8.72
C ARG A 483 15.44 6.21 7.40
N ARG A 484 16.74 6.45 7.43
CA ARG A 484 17.56 6.53 6.23
C ARG A 484 17.91 5.14 5.70
N LEU A 485 17.15 4.70 4.70
CA LEU A 485 17.36 3.41 4.04
C LEU A 485 18.50 3.49 3.01
N LEU A 486 18.54 4.57 2.22
CA LEU A 486 19.56 4.85 1.22
C LEU A 486 20.10 6.29 1.41
N SER A 487 21.28 6.59 0.88
CA SER A 487 21.71 7.99 0.71
C SER A 487 20.78 8.71 -0.30
N PRO A 488 20.73 10.04 -0.29
CA PRO A 488 19.95 10.80 -1.28
C PRO A 488 20.40 10.49 -2.72
N GLY A 489 21.69 10.35 -2.94
CA GLY A 489 22.25 10.05 -4.25
C GLY A 489 21.93 8.64 -4.72
N ALA A 490 22.09 7.63 -3.88
CA ALA A 490 21.73 6.25 -4.22
C ALA A 490 20.23 6.13 -4.53
N ALA A 491 19.36 6.76 -3.71
CA ALA A 491 17.91 6.79 -3.96
C ALA A 491 17.57 7.46 -5.30
N TRP A 492 18.27 8.56 -5.64
CA TRP A 492 18.11 9.26 -6.92
C TRP A 492 18.55 8.39 -8.10
N ILE A 493 19.74 7.75 -8.03
CA ILE A 493 20.25 6.88 -9.11
C ILE A 493 19.30 5.70 -9.34
N ILE A 494 18.86 5.02 -8.28
CA ILE A 494 17.91 3.89 -8.38
C ILE A 494 16.58 4.36 -8.98
N ARG A 495 16.07 5.51 -8.55
CA ARG A 495 14.86 6.09 -9.12
C ARG A 495 15.02 6.36 -10.61
N GLU A 496 16.10 7.03 -11.03
CA GLU A 496 16.36 7.35 -12.43
C GLU A 496 16.44 6.07 -13.30
N ILE A 497 17.14 5.02 -12.82
CA ILE A 497 17.19 3.72 -13.49
C ILE A 497 15.78 3.14 -13.67
N LEU A 498 14.93 3.18 -12.65
CA LEU A 498 13.59 2.58 -12.69
C LEU A 498 12.58 3.43 -13.49
N GLU A 499 12.71 4.76 -13.49
CA GLU A 499 11.90 5.68 -14.29
C GLU A 499 12.21 5.60 -15.79
N ALA A 500 13.46 5.24 -16.14
CA ALA A 500 13.87 5.01 -17.53
C ALA A 500 13.27 3.73 -18.13
N HIS A 501 12.65 2.87 -17.31
CA HIS A 501 12.02 1.65 -17.79
C HIS A 501 10.67 1.96 -18.45
N PRO A 502 10.47 1.67 -19.75
CA PRO A 502 9.26 2.05 -20.47
C PRO A 502 8.03 1.38 -19.88
N ARG A 503 6.93 2.11 -19.84
CA ARG A 503 5.62 1.58 -19.43
C ARG A 503 5.13 0.55 -20.44
N PRO A 504 4.76 -0.69 -20.05
CA PRO A 504 4.26 -1.71 -20.97
C PRO A 504 3.00 -1.24 -21.72
N GLY A 505 2.90 -1.60 -23.01
CA GLY A 505 1.75 -1.25 -23.85
C GLY A 505 1.79 0.15 -24.48
N TYR A 506 2.76 0.96 -24.09
CA TYR A 506 3.04 2.26 -24.70
C TYR A 506 4.41 2.18 -25.38
N GLY A 507 4.43 1.72 -26.64
CA GLY A 507 5.61 1.93 -27.48
C GLY A 507 5.93 3.42 -27.52
N GLY A 508 7.21 3.81 -27.44
CA GLY A 508 7.67 5.20 -27.42
C GLY A 508 7.29 6.00 -28.68
N GLY A 509 6.00 6.08 -28.96
CA GLY A 509 5.41 6.83 -30.05
C GLY A 509 5.14 8.28 -29.66
N VAL A 510 5.11 9.13 -30.67
CA VAL A 510 4.93 10.60 -30.72
C VAL A 510 3.74 11.16 -29.87
N LEU A 511 2.97 10.31 -29.17
CA LEU A 511 1.78 10.70 -28.40
C LEU A 511 2.03 10.79 -26.88
N ASP A 512 3.24 10.60 -26.38
CA ASP A 512 3.53 10.90 -24.98
C ASP A 512 3.68 12.43 -24.81
N THR A 513 2.56 13.09 -24.50
CA THR A 513 2.48 14.56 -24.39
C THR A 513 3.26 15.13 -23.19
N GLY A 514 4.14 14.35 -22.55
CA GLY A 514 4.90 14.80 -21.36
C GLY A 514 4.04 15.15 -20.13
N SER A 515 2.73 14.86 -20.17
CA SER A 515 1.78 15.23 -19.09
C SER A 515 1.63 14.13 -18.02
N ARG A 516 2.20 12.95 -18.25
CA ARG A 516 2.11 11.83 -17.32
C ARG A 516 3.19 11.87 -16.25
N PRO A 517 2.91 11.46 -15.02
CA PRO A 517 3.94 11.39 -13.98
C PRO A 517 5.00 10.34 -14.34
N ARG A 518 6.27 10.67 -14.08
CA ARG A 518 7.36 9.69 -14.11
C ARG A 518 7.17 8.72 -12.93
N VAL A 519 7.40 7.45 -13.16
CA VAL A 519 7.15 6.39 -12.18
C VAL A 519 8.39 5.50 -12.07
N ALA A 520 9.02 5.50 -10.91
CA ALA A 520 10.00 4.48 -10.57
C ALA A 520 9.29 3.20 -10.16
N TRP A 521 9.28 2.18 -11.02
CA TRP A 521 8.49 0.98 -10.77
C TRP A 521 9.28 -0.32 -10.82
N LYS A 522 8.81 -1.31 -10.07
CA LYS A 522 9.36 -2.65 -10.03
C LYS A 522 8.29 -3.71 -9.83
N THR A 523 8.36 -4.77 -10.61
CA THR A 523 7.54 -5.96 -10.42
C THR A 523 8.25 -7.00 -9.54
N GLY A 524 7.45 -7.85 -8.91
CA GLY A 524 7.90 -9.05 -8.23
C GLY A 524 6.98 -10.21 -8.56
N THR A 525 7.55 -11.40 -8.65
CA THR A 525 6.81 -12.65 -8.82
C THR A 525 7.45 -13.68 -7.91
N SER A 526 6.66 -14.32 -7.06
CA SER A 526 7.16 -15.39 -6.22
C SER A 526 7.31 -16.70 -6.99
N TYR A 527 8.17 -17.57 -6.51
CA TYR A 527 8.34 -18.91 -7.08
C TYR A 527 7.00 -19.67 -7.10
N GLY A 528 6.66 -20.26 -8.24
CA GLY A 528 5.43 -21.01 -8.45
C GLY A 528 4.20 -20.13 -8.63
N PHE A 529 4.33 -18.87 -9.06
CA PHE A 529 3.20 -17.96 -9.38
C PHE A 529 2.17 -17.79 -8.27
N ARG A 530 2.61 -17.66 -7.02
CA ARG A 530 1.72 -17.49 -5.84
C ARG A 530 1.41 -16.04 -5.56
N ASP A 531 2.38 -15.15 -5.79
CA ASP A 531 2.30 -13.73 -5.49
C ASP A 531 2.80 -12.92 -6.71
N ALA A 532 1.97 -12.01 -7.18
CA ALA A 532 2.28 -11.04 -8.22
C ALA A 532 2.28 -9.63 -7.60
N TRP A 533 3.37 -8.90 -7.77
CA TRP A 533 3.57 -7.58 -7.19
C TRP A 533 3.85 -6.51 -8.24
N ALA A 534 3.40 -5.30 -7.96
CA ALA A 534 3.86 -4.08 -8.61
C ALA A 534 3.96 -2.96 -7.58
N LEU A 535 5.15 -2.36 -7.47
CA LEU A 535 5.43 -1.20 -6.62
C LEU A 535 5.83 -0.05 -7.56
N GLY A 536 5.20 1.11 -7.39
CA GLY A 536 5.48 2.30 -8.18
C GLY A 536 5.55 3.54 -7.29
N ALA A 537 6.62 4.33 -7.45
CA ALA A 537 6.80 5.58 -6.74
C ALA A 537 6.83 6.74 -7.74
N THR A 538 5.86 7.64 -7.63
CA THR A 538 5.85 8.95 -8.29
C THR A 538 6.43 9.99 -7.34
N ARG A 539 6.61 11.22 -7.80
CA ARG A 539 7.09 12.31 -6.95
C ARG A 539 6.22 12.48 -5.69
N ARG A 540 4.90 12.35 -5.81
CA ARG A 540 3.94 12.60 -4.74
C ARG A 540 3.45 11.35 -4.04
N TYR A 541 3.24 10.26 -4.76
CA TYR A 541 2.61 9.06 -4.23
C TYR A 541 3.46 7.82 -4.43
N THR A 542 3.41 6.93 -3.47
CA THR A 542 3.88 5.55 -3.62
C THR A 542 2.68 4.61 -3.62
N VAL A 543 2.61 3.76 -4.63
CA VAL A 543 1.54 2.79 -4.86
C VAL A 543 2.09 1.39 -4.81
N GLY A 544 1.45 0.53 -4.04
CA GLY A 544 1.75 -0.89 -4.02
C GLY A 544 0.52 -1.72 -4.35
N VAL A 545 0.70 -2.72 -5.21
CA VAL A 545 -0.33 -3.68 -5.61
C VAL A 545 0.20 -5.10 -5.41
N TRP A 546 -0.60 -5.93 -4.79
CA TRP A 546 -0.44 -7.38 -4.71
C TRP A 546 -1.64 -8.08 -5.35
N VAL A 547 -1.39 -9.14 -6.11
CA VAL A 547 -2.41 -10.02 -6.70
C VAL A 547 -2.02 -11.47 -6.47
N GLY A 548 -2.97 -12.30 -6.08
CA GLY A 548 -2.73 -13.71 -5.82
C GLY A 548 -3.93 -14.37 -5.14
N ARG A 549 -3.73 -15.58 -4.63
CA ARG A 549 -4.72 -16.26 -3.80
C ARG A 549 -4.36 -16.10 -2.32
N PRO A 550 -5.30 -15.65 -1.47
CA PRO A 550 -5.03 -15.47 -0.04
C PRO A 550 -4.59 -16.75 0.67
N ASP A 551 -5.00 -17.92 0.19
CA ASP A 551 -4.58 -19.23 0.71
C ASP A 551 -3.16 -19.65 0.26
N GLY A 552 -2.51 -18.89 -0.63
CA GLY A 552 -1.16 -19.16 -1.14
C GLY A 552 -1.08 -20.24 -2.21
N THR A 553 -2.20 -20.71 -2.76
CA THR A 553 -2.18 -21.63 -3.89
C THR A 553 -1.68 -20.94 -5.18
N PRO A 554 -0.95 -21.66 -6.05
CA PRO A 554 -0.44 -21.10 -7.31
C PRO A 554 -1.53 -20.54 -8.24
N LEU A 555 -1.17 -19.53 -9.01
CA LEU A 555 -1.99 -18.93 -10.06
C LEU A 555 -1.19 -18.92 -11.38
N PRO A 556 -1.03 -20.07 -12.06
CA PRO A 556 -0.19 -20.19 -13.25
C PRO A 556 -0.57 -19.18 -14.34
N GLY A 557 0.44 -18.62 -15.01
CA GLY A 557 0.25 -17.59 -16.05
C GLY A 557 -0.02 -16.19 -15.52
N GLN A 558 -0.21 -16.02 -14.21
CA GLN A 558 -0.40 -14.73 -13.57
C GLN A 558 0.86 -14.32 -12.79
N TYR A 559 1.49 -13.24 -13.18
CA TYR A 559 2.72 -12.73 -12.57
C TYR A 559 2.75 -11.20 -12.57
N GLY A 560 3.73 -10.61 -11.90
CA GLY A 560 3.76 -9.18 -11.62
C GLY A 560 3.52 -8.28 -12.83
N ALA A 561 4.19 -8.56 -13.97
CA ALA A 561 4.08 -7.72 -15.17
C ALA A 561 2.72 -7.85 -15.89
N VAL A 562 2.06 -9.02 -15.80
CA VAL A 562 0.79 -9.27 -16.50
C VAL A 562 -0.41 -8.84 -15.67
N THR A 563 -0.35 -9.01 -14.35
CA THR A 563 -1.54 -8.87 -13.51
C THR A 563 -1.47 -7.67 -12.57
N ALA A 564 -0.37 -7.48 -11.84
CA ALA A 564 -0.28 -6.41 -10.86
C ALA A 564 0.13 -5.05 -11.47
N LEU A 565 0.99 -5.08 -12.49
CA LEU A 565 1.55 -3.89 -13.11
C LEU A 565 0.51 -3.04 -13.86
N PRO A 566 -0.38 -3.63 -14.71
CA PRO A 566 -1.43 -2.85 -15.36
C PRO A 566 -2.34 -2.16 -14.34
N LEU A 567 -2.79 -2.89 -13.31
CA LEU A 567 -3.62 -2.32 -12.25
C LEU A 567 -2.92 -1.19 -11.51
N MET A 568 -1.62 -1.33 -11.21
CA MET A 568 -0.84 -0.26 -10.56
C MET A 568 -0.83 1.02 -11.40
N PHE A 569 -0.62 0.92 -12.71
CA PHE A 569 -0.61 2.08 -13.59
C PHE A 569 -2.00 2.71 -13.73
N GLU A 570 -3.07 1.92 -13.79
CA GLU A 570 -4.44 2.44 -13.76
C GLU A 570 -4.74 3.22 -12.49
N VAL A 571 -4.22 2.74 -11.34
CA VAL A 571 -4.32 3.45 -10.06
C VAL A 571 -3.57 4.77 -10.13
N ILE A 572 -2.31 4.77 -10.56
CA ILE A 572 -1.48 5.97 -10.67
C ILE A 572 -2.14 7.02 -11.60
N ASP A 573 -2.71 6.59 -12.72
CA ASP A 573 -3.42 7.48 -13.65
C ASP A 573 -4.69 8.11 -13.05
N SER A 574 -5.24 7.51 -11.99
CA SER A 574 -6.42 8.01 -11.26
C SER A 574 -6.07 9.00 -10.14
N LEU A 575 -4.78 9.09 -9.77
CA LEU A 575 -4.36 9.94 -8.65
C LEU A 575 -4.37 11.43 -9.04
N PRO A 576 -4.66 12.32 -8.09
CA PRO A 576 -4.51 13.75 -8.30
C PRO A 576 -3.09 14.13 -8.70
N ARG A 577 -2.96 14.89 -9.78
CA ARG A 577 -1.67 15.34 -10.31
C ARG A 577 -1.25 16.65 -9.66
N GLY A 578 0.06 16.77 -9.36
CA GLY A 578 0.68 18.01 -8.90
C GLY A 578 1.47 18.71 -10.02
N GLN A 579 1.73 20.00 -9.87
CA GLN A 579 2.66 20.70 -10.74
C GLN A 579 4.06 20.08 -10.59
N GLY A 580 4.70 19.74 -11.72
CA GLY A 580 6.05 19.17 -11.76
C GLY A 580 6.14 17.65 -11.61
N ASP A 581 5.01 16.91 -11.54
CA ASP A 581 5.03 15.43 -11.43
C ASP A 581 5.61 14.74 -12.68
N ALA A 582 5.57 15.39 -13.84
CA ALA A 582 6.07 14.89 -15.11
C ALA A 582 7.55 15.25 -15.37
N GLY A 583 8.10 16.25 -14.67
CA GLY A 583 9.48 16.73 -14.89
C GLY A 583 10.55 15.85 -14.25
N PRO A 584 11.78 15.83 -14.81
CA PRO A 584 12.91 15.18 -14.19
C PRO A 584 13.25 15.86 -12.85
N THR A 585 13.78 15.10 -11.91
CA THR A 585 14.33 15.67 -10.67
C THR A 585 15.85 15.84 -10.87
N PRO A 586 16.42 17.01 -10.60
CA PRO A 586 17.87 17.20 -10.73
C PRO A 586 18.63 16.25 -9.79
N PRO A 587 19.85 15.82 -10.19
CA PRO A 587 20.69 14.99 -9.35
C PRO A 587 21.14 15.76 -8.10
N PRO A 588 21.23 15.08 -6.93
CA PRO A 588 21.87 15.64 -5.74
C PRO A 588 23.36 15.94 -6.01
N ALA A 589 23.95 16.84 -5.19
CA ALA A 589 25.35 17.28 -5.38
C ALA A 589 26.39 16.14 -5.34
N GLU A 590 26.08 15.06 -4.63
CA GLU A 590 26.94 13.86 -4.57
C GLU A 590 26.84 12.94 -5.79
N VAL A 591 25.95 13.21 -6.74
CA VAL A 591 25.77 12.40 -7.96
C VAL A 591 26.37 13.15 -9.14
N ALA A 592 27.26 12.47 -9.85
CA ALA A 592 27.88 12.99 -11.05
C ALA A 592 27.85 11.94 -12.17
N GLU A 593 27.89 12.41 -13.40
CA GLU A 593 28.05 11.58 -14.59
C GLU A 593 29.50 11.47 -14.97
N HIS A 594 30.01 10.23 -15.17
CA HIS A 594 31.37 9.96 -15.60
C HIS A 594 31.37 8.99 -16.79
N ALA A 595 32.22 9.24 -17.76
CA ALA A 595 32.49 8.27 -18.80
C ALA A 595 33.34 7.12 -18.23
N ILE A 596 32.88 5.89 -18.38
CA ILE A 596 33.57 4.69 -17.91
C ILE A 596 33.90 3.74 -19.06
N CYS A 597 34.85 2.86 -18.84
CA CYS A 597 35.31 1.89 -19.81
C CYS A 597 34.97 0.44 -19.41
N TRP A 598 34.32 -0.27 -20.28
CA TRP A 598 34.24 -1.72 -20.21
C TRP A 598 35.39 -2.38 -20.99
N PRO A 599 35.91 -3.54 -20.51
CA PRO A 599 35.46 -4.32 -19.37
C PRO A 599 35.97 -3.88 -17.99
N LEU A 600 36.86 -2.88 -17.90
CA LEU A 600 37.53 -2.52 -16.64
C LEU A 600 36.61 -1.89 -15.59
N GLY A 601 35.59 -1.16 -16.02
CA GLY A 601 34.66 -0.43 -15.12
C GLY A 601 35.22 0.91 -14.62
N THR A 602 36.45 1.29 -14.99
CA THR A 602 37.16 2.47 -14.52
C THR A 602 36.85 3.72 -15.40
N GLN A 603 37.26 4.93 -14.95
CA GLN A 603 37.07 6.18 -15.72
C GLN A 603 37.77 6.12 -17.06
N ALA A 604 37.11 6.57 -18.12
CA ALA A 604 37.62 6.49 -19.47
C ALA A 604 38.85 7.40 -19.70
N GLU A 605 38.90 8.52 -19.02
CA GLU A 605 40.03 9.47 -19.12
C GLU A 605 41.33 8.96 -18.47
N ALA A 606 41.18 8.00 -17.52
CA ALA A 606 42.31 7.39 -16.84
C ALA A 606 42.90 6.18 -17.58
N GLU A 607 42.25 5.73 -18.67
CA GLU A 607 42.59 4.48 -19.35
C GLU A 607 43.21 4.75 -20.73
N ALA A 608 44.19 3.92 -21.10
CA ALA A 608 44.71 3.90 -22.46
C ALA A 608 43.62 3.43 -23.44
N PRO A 609 43.47 4.04 -24.63
CA PRO A 609 42.42 3.76 -25.59
C PRO A 609 42.24 2.28 -25.95
N GLN A 610 43.34 1.51 -25.99
CA GLN A 610 43.32 0.07 -26.27
C GLN A 610 42.69 -0.77 -25.16
N LEU A 611 42.59 -0.27 -23.92
CA LEU A 611 42.00 -0.94 -22.79
C LEU A 611 40.51 -0.65 -22.67
N CYS A 612 40.01 0.39 -23.36
CA CYS A 612 38.61 0.79 -23.35
C CYS A 612 37.89 0.22 -24.57
N GLN A 613 37.28 -0.96 -24.43
CA GLN A 613 36.61 -1.62 -25.56
C GLN A 613 35.16 -1.11 -25.78
N ARG A 614 34.46 -0.68 -24.71
CA ARG A 614 33.16 0.02 -24.77
C ARG A 614 33.17 1.20 -23.81
N ARG A 615 32.84 2.41 -24.30
CA ARG A 615 32.62 3.60 -23.48
C ARG A 615 31.14 3.72 -23.13
N ARG A 616 30.84 4.06 -21.86
CA ARG A 616 29.50 4.29 -21.35
C ARG A 616 29.47 5.45 -20.38
N ASP A 617 28.35 6.18 -20.30
CA ASP A 617 28.13 7.27 -19.36
C ASP A 617 27.40 6.75 -18.13
N ALA A 618 28.00 6.86 -16.97
CA ALA A 618 27.55 6.28 -15.72
C ALA A 618 27.24 7.33 -14.67
N TRP A 619 26.11 7.19 -13.99
CA TRP A 619 25.86 7.90 -12.74
C TRP A 619 26.69 7.27 -11.62
N THR A 620 27.46 8.09 -10.94
CA THR A 620 28.36 7.71 -9.85
C THR A 620 28.00 8.45 -8.57
N LEU A 621 28.31 7.86 -7.43
CA LEU A 621 28.05 8.42 -6.12
C LEU A 621 29.35 8.84 -5.45
N GLY A 622 29.43 10.14 -5.02
CA GLY A 622 30.62 10.69 -4.36
C GLY A 622 31.88 10.65 -5.20
N GLY A 623 31.75 10.64 -6.53
CA GLY A 623 32.89 10.54 -7.45
C GLY A 623 33.60 9.18 -7.49
N ASN A 624 33.03 8.16 -6.80
CA ASN A 624 33.58 6.82 -6.76
C ASN A 624 33.21 6.03 -8.03
N VAL A 625 34.23 5.53 -8.73
CA VAL A 625 34.11 4.70 -9.94
C VAL A 625 34.78 3.35 -9.67
N PRO A 626 34.08 2.40 -9.02
CA PRO A 626 34.63 1.10 -8.71
C PRO A 626 34.89 0.29 -9.98
N PRO A 627 36.00 -0.49 -10.04
CA PRO A 627 36.28 -1.36 -11.16
C PRO A 627 35.31 -2.53 -11.24
N THR A 628 35.26 -3.18 -12.40
CA THR A 628 34.54 -4.44 -12.59
C THR A 628 34.98 -5.47 -11.55
N PHE A 629 34.01 -6.22 -11.01
CA PHE A 629 34.29 -7.24 -10.02
C PHE A 629 35.28 -8.31 -10.54
N ALA A 630 36.26 -8.66 -9.71
CA ALA A 630 37.10 -9.82 -9.97
C ALA A 630 36.24 -11.10 -9.95
N GLU A 631 36.58 -12.06 -10.81
CA GLU A 631 35.96 -13.38 -10.81
C GLU A 631 36.27 -14.14 -9.52
N ARG A 632 35.32 -14.94 -9.04
CA ARG A 632 35.44 -15.64 -7.76
C ARG A 632 36.35 -16.85 -7.82
N ASP A 633 36.38 -17.53 -8.95
CA ASP A 633 37.26 -18.64 -9.18
C ASP A 633 38.59 -18.14 -9.74
N ALA A 634 39.66 -18.28 -8.97
CA ALA A 634 41.01 -17.90 -9.39
C ALA A 634 41.52 -18.67 -10.64
N ARG A 635 40.86 -19.77 -11.02
CA ARG A 635 41.10 -20.49 -12.26
C ARG A 635 40.46 -19.82 -13.47
N LEU A 636 39.39 -19.04 -13.26
CA LEU A 636 38.82 -18.16 -14.25
C LEU A 636 39.67 -16.88 -14.30
N TRP A 637 40.70 -16.90 -15.05
CA TRP A 637 41.58 -15.72 -15.24
C TRP A 637 40.75 -14.50 -15.69
N SER A 638 40.55 -13.75 -14.81
CA SER A 638 39.88 -12.61 -14.29
C SER A 638 39.50 -11.53 -15.30
N ALA A 639 38.30 -10.98 -15.12
CA ALA A 639 37.97 -9.64 -15.54
C ALA A 639 39.03 -8.69 -15.00
N GLY A 640 39.62 -7.89 -15.86
CA GLY A 640 40.55 -6.87 -15.41
C GLY A 640 41.72 -6.63 -16.36
N ARG A 641 42.66 -5.91 -15.82
CA ARG A 641 43.89 -5.54 -16.52
C ARG A 641 44.92 -6.65 -16.35
N GLU A 642 45.38 -7.20 -17.46
CA GLU A 642 46.43 -8.20 -17.47
C GLU A 642 47.70 -7.62 -18.16
N ARG A 643 48.81 -7.61 -17.44
CA ARG A 643 50.12 -7.17 -17.91
C ARG A 643 50.95 -8.39 -18.29
N PHE A 644 51.63 -8.29 -19.44
CA PHE A 644 52.54 -9.36 -19.93
C PHE A 644 53.64 -8.74 -20.77
N GLU A 645 54.74 -9.49 -20.99
CA GLU A 645 55.88 -9.11 -21.83
C GLU A 645 55.72 -9.74 -23.21
N VAL A 646 56.11 -9.02 -24.21
CA VAL A 646 56.20 -9.47 -25.61
C VAL A 646 57.54 -9.16 -26.20
N ASP A 647 58.03 -10.00 -27.09
CA ASP A 647 59.12 -9.71 -27.98
C ASP A 647 58.65 -8.58 -28.93
N ALA A 648 59.31 -7.43 -28.89
CA ALA A 648 58.91 -6.25 -29.65
C ALA A 648 58.99 -6.47 -31.16
N ARG A 649 59.77 -7.44 -31.64
CA ARG A 649 59.93 -7.72 -33.05
C ARG A 649 58.85 -8.69 -33.58
N THR A 650 58.49 -9.70 -32.80
CA THR A 650 57.56 -10.75 -33.25
C THR A 650 56.15 -10.53 -32.73
N GLY A 651 55.98 -9.74 -31.65
CA GLY A 651 54.72 -9.56 -30.93
C GLY A 651 54.28 -10.78 -30.13
N LEU A 652 55.11 -11.82 -30.05
CA LEU A 652 54.79 -13.04 -29.29
C LEU A 652 54.99 -12.81 -27.82
N ARG A 653 54.14 -13.44 -26.98
CA ARG A 653 54.19 -13.35 -25.52
C ARG A 653 55.39 -14.12 -24.97
N LEU A 654 56.03 -13.55 -23.96
CA LEU A 654 57.13 -14.16 -23.24
C LEU A 654 56.62 -14.65 -21.87
N SER A 655 57.06 -15.83 -21.43
CA SER A 655 56.87 -16.32 -20.07
C SER A 655 58.14 -16.15 -19.22
N GLY A 656 58.05 -16.35 -17.89
CA GLY A 656 59.23 -16.12 -17.00
C GLY A 656 60.47 -16.98 -17.27
N GLU A 657 60.36 -18.08 -17.99
CA GLU A 657 61.41 -19.05 -18.27
C GLU A 657 61.86 -19.06 -19.72
N CYS A 658 61.67 -18.03 -20.44
CA CYS A 658 62.11 -17.89 -21.83
C CYS A 658 63.54 -17.35 -21.96
N ALA A 659 64.22 -17.75 -23.02
CA ALA A 659 65.40 -17.00 -23.47
C ALA A 659 64.93 -15.58 -23.84
N ARG A 660 65.40 -14.56 -23.10
CA ARG A 660 64.98 -13.17 -23.33
C ARG A 660 65.61 -12.59 -24.58
N PRO A 661 64.80 -12.14 -25.57
CA PRO A 661 65.28 -11.38 -26.66
C PRO A 661 65.81 -10.01 -26.20
N HIS A 662 66.66 -9.37 -26.99
CA HIS A 662 67.25 -8.06 -26.67
C HIS A 662 66.27 -6.92 -26.57
N ASP A 663 65.03 -7.09 -27.13
CA ASP A 663 64.05 -6.07 -27.21
C ASP A 663 62.68 -6.61 -26.67
N VAL A 664 62.41 -6.38 -25.36
CA VAL A 664 61.21 -6.81 -24.62
C VAL A 664 60.33 -5.60 -24.33
N ARG A 665 59.06 -5.65 -24.71
CA ARG A 665 58.09 -4.63 -24.42
C ARG A 665 57.01 -5.14 -23.45
N SER A 666 56.81 -4.42 -22.37
CA SER A 666 55.63 -4.66 -21.53
C SER A 666 54.38 -4.08 -22.17
N THR A 667 53.29 -4.86 -22.19
CA THR A 667 51.99 -4.43 -22.72
C THR A 667 50.89 -4.90 -21.82
N GLU A 668 49.70 -4.32 -21.97
CA GLU A 668 48.52 -4.61 -21.16
C GLU A 668 47.30 -4.83 -22.07
N ILE A 669 46.42 -5.73 -21.65
CA ILE A 669 45.09 -5.92 -22.25
C ILE A 669 44.01 -5.84 -21.18
N ALA A 670 42.78 -5.45 -21.60
CA ALA A 670 41.61 -5.51 -20.80
C ALA A 670 40.84 -6.79 -21.14
N ARG A 671 40.61 -7.63 -20.14
CA ARG A 671 39.90 -8.92 -20.27
C ARG A 671 38.46 -8.83 -19.76
N TRP A 672 37.56 -9.39 -20.55
CA TRP A 672 36.17 -9.60 -20.12
C TRP A 672 36.09 -10.81 -19.16
N PRO A 673 35.05 -10.81 -18.30
CA PRO A 673 34.74 -12.01 -17.50
C PRO A 673 34.59 -13.24 -18.40
N ALA A 674 35.23 -14.37 -18.03
CA ALA A 674 35.25 -15.57 -18.85
C ALA A 674 33.83 -16.11 -19.17
N LEU A 675 32.95 -16.09 -18.18
CA LEU A 675 31.54 -16.50 -18.34
C LEU A 675 30.74 -15.61 -19.30
N ALA A 676 31.17 -14.36 -19.57
CA ALA A 676 30.51 -13.47 -20.51
C ALA A 676 30.92 -13.76 -21.98
N SER A 677 31.98 -14.48 -22.19
CA SER A 677 32.62 -14.73 -23.51
C SER A 677 31.66 -15.21 -24.61
N PRO A 678 30.72 -16.15 -24.38
CA PRO A 678 29.78 -16.61 -25.41
C PRO A 678 28.94 -15.50 -26.03
N TRP A 679 28.66 -14.42 -25.32
CA TRP A 679 27.79 -13.30 -25.73
C TRP A 679 28.55 -12.13 -26.34
N LEU A 680 29.88 -12.16 -26.30
CA LEU A 680 30.70 -11.07 -26.83
C LEU A 680 30.78 -11.13 -28.37
N PRO A 681 30.81 -10.00 -29.06
CA PRO A 681 31.18 -9.93 -30.47
C PRO A 681 32.60 -10.48 -30.73
N ALA A 682 32.84 -11.02 -31.91
CA ALA A 682 34.14 -11.60 -32.28
C ALA A 682 35.32 -10.61 -32.10
N ARG A 683 35.11 -9.32 -32.42
CA ARG A 683 36.11 -8.25 -32.24
C ARG A 683 36.54 -8.07 -30.79
N GLU A 684 35.61 -8.05 -29.87
CA GLU A 684 35.89 -7.86 -28.43
C GLU A 684 36.55 -9.10 -27.83
N ARG A 685 36.13 -10.31 -28.26
CA ARG A 685 36.82 -11.55 -27.90
C ARG A 685 38.27 -11.54 -28.35
N ALA A 686 38.54 -11.11 -29.61
CA ALA A 686 39.88 -11.03 -30.16
C ALA A 686 40.74 -9.99 -29.39
N ALA A 687 40.18 -8.83 -29.04
CA ALA A 687 40.87 -7.80 -28.29
C ALA A 687 41.22 -8.20 -26.84
N SER A 688 40.56 -9.25 -26.30
CA SER A 688 40.81 -9.77 -24.96
C SER A 688 41.70 -11.04 -24.95
N ARG A 689 42.19 -11.50 -26.12
CA ARG A 689 43.06 -12.65 -26.18
C ARG A 689 44.51 -12.25 -25.92
N LEU A 690 45.21 -13.08 -25.12
CA LEU A 690 46.63 -12.98 -25.01
C LEU A 690 47.29 -13.31 -26.37
N PRO A 691 48.36 -12.61 -26.76
CA PRO A 691 49.17 -13.05 -27.89
C PRO A 691 49.69 -14.48 -27.74
N PRO A 692 49.91 -15.18 -28.86
CA PRO A 692 50.51 -16.50 -28.79
C PRO A 692 51.82 -16.51 -28.05
N LEU A 693 52.11 -17.59 -27.32
CA LEU A 693 53.35 -17.73 -26.61
C LEU A 693 54.49 -17.93 -27.60
N SER A 694 55.69 -17.36 -27.33
CA SER A 694 56.86 -17.61 -28.12
C SER A 694 57.19 -19.11 -28.09
N PRO A 695 57.58 -19.72 -29.24
CA PRO A 695 57.96 -21.14 -29.29
C PRO A 695 59.12 -21.51 -28.37
N ASP A 696 59.95 -20.50 -28.02
CA ASP A 696 61.11 -20.70 -27.15
C ASP A 696 60.75 -20.69 -25.65
N CYS A 697 59.49 -20.46 -25.31
CA CYS A 697 58.98 -20.40 -23.96
C CYS A 697 58.24 -21.67 -23.57
N GLN A 698 58.44 -22.11 -22.34
CA GLN A 698 57.59 -23.18 -21.78
C GLN A 698 56.22 -22.65 -21.47
N PRO A 699 55.14 -23.44 -21.80
CA PRO A 699 53.77 -23.04 -21.44
C PRO A 699 53.63 -22.83 -19.92
N ASP A 700 53.20 -21.65 -19.54
CA ASP A 700 52.72 -21.44 -18.17
C ASP A 700 51.25 -21.91 -18.07
N GLY A 701 50.73 -22.15 -16.88
CA GLY A 701 49.38 -22.65 -16.67
C GLY A 701 48.29 -21.76 -17.26
N ARG A 702 48.63 -20.60 -17.88
CA ARG A 702 47.76 -19.66 -18.60
C ARG A 702 47.38 -20.11 -20.01
N ASP A 703 48.17 -21.02 -20.58
CA ASP A 703 48.02 -21.53 -21.94
C ASP A 703 47.16 -22.81 -22.01
N ALA A 704 46.81 -23.42 -20.87
CA ALA A 704 45.93 -24.58 -20.82
C ALA A 704 44.47 -24.17 -21.14
N VAL A 705 44.16 -23.92 -22.42
CA VAL A 705 42.79 -23.74 -22.88
C VAL A 705 42.16 -25.12 -22.99
N GLU A 706 41.18 -25.43 -22.10
CA GLU A 706 40.28 -26.56 -22.31
C GLU A 706 39.56 -26.39 -23.67
N GLU A 707 39.88 -27.23 -24.67
CA GLU A 707 39.18 -27.27 -25.94
C GLU A 707 37.88 -28.03 -25.81
N LEU A 708 36.84 -27.33 -25.37
CA LEU A 708 35.48 -27.88 -25.24
C LEU A 708 34.91 -28.17 -26.62
N ARG A 709 34.44 -29.41 -26.87
CA ARG A 709 33.83 -29.84 -28.13
C ARG A 709 32.45 -30.44 -27.85
N ILE A 710 31.48 -30.14 -28.77
CA ILE A 710 30.17 -30.79 -28.75
C ILE A 710 30.25 -32.02 -29.65
N GLU A 711 29.84 -33.17 -29.11
CA GLU A 711 29.64 -34.41 -29.86
C GLU A 711 28.17 -34.73 -29.99
N GLY A 712 27.73 -35.25 -31.10
CA GLY A 712 26.34 -35.57 -31.45
C GLY A 712 25.65 -34.53 -32.34
N LEU A 713 26.31 -33.33 -32.57
CA LEU A 713 25.82 -32.31 -33.48
C LEU A 713 26.99 -31.50 -34.05
N ASN A 714 27.09 -31.44 -35.37
CA ASN A 714 28.11 -30.69 -36.11
C ASN A 714 27.65 -29.24 -36.38
N ASP A 715 28.62 -28.32 -36.52
CA ASP A 715 28.31 -26.94 -36.93
C ASP A 715 27.75 -26.95 -38.36
N LEU A 716 26.72 -26.12 -38.58
CA LEU A 716 25.97 -25.99 -39.84
C LEU A 716 25.19 -27.26 -40.27
N ALA A 717 25.00 -28.22 -39.34
CA ALA A 717 24.19 -29.40 -39.64
C ALA A 717 22.74 -29.03 -39.99
N THR A 718 22.12 -29.82 -40.86
CA THR A 718 20.69 -29.73 -41.17
C THR A 718 20.01 -30.99 -40.63
N LEU A 719 19.07 -30.81 -39.72
CA LEU A 719 18.30 -31.86 -39.08
C LEU A 719 16.93 -31.96 -39.76
N ALA A 720 16.56 -33.15 -40.27
CA ALA A 720 15.24 -33.41 -40.85
C ALA A 720 14.42 -34.27 -39.87
N ARG A 721 13.15 -33.94 -39.73
CA ARG A 721 12.20 -34.77 -38.97
C ARG A 721 11.89 -36.05 -39.76
N ALA A 722 11.77 -37.15 -39.02
CA ALA A 722 11.27 -38.38 -39.66
C ALA A 722 9.80 -38.17 -40.06
N PRO A 723 9.40 -38.64 -41.28
CA PRO A 723 8.02 -38.54 -41.74
C PRO A 723 7.05 -39.13 -40.71
N GLY A 724 6.04 -38.35 -40.28
CA GLY A 724 5.03 -38.76 -39.30
C GLY A 724 5.45 -38.63 -37.80
N SER A 725 6.64 -38.09 -37.48
CA SER A 725 7.05 -37.87 -36.11
C SER A 725 6.47 -36.58 -35.58
N GLU A 726 5.62 -36.64 -34.52
CA GLU A 726 5.16 -35.48 -33.72
C GLU A 726 6.25 -34.96 -32.75
N HIS A 727 7.33 -35.72 -32.53
CA HIS A 727 8.31 -35.55 -31.48
C HIS A 727 9.61 -34.85 -31.90
N GLY A 728 9.64 -34.01 -32.91
CA GLY A 728 10.88 -33.34 -33.32
C GLY A 728 12.06 -34.26 -33.64
N VAL A 729 13.28 -33.69 -33.70
CA VAL A 729 14.51 -34.47 -33.93
C VAL A 729 15.19 -34.70 -32.54
N ARG A 730 15.36 -35.97 -32.16
CA ARG A 730 16.02 -36.35 -30.93
C ARG A 730 17.49 -36.63 -31.17
N LEU A 731 18.37 -35.94 -30.46
CA LEU A 731 19.81 -36.19 -30.50
C LEU A 731 20.33 -36.50 -29.07
N GLN A 732 21.36 -37.32 -29.07
CA GLN A 732 22.19 -37.54 -27.89
C GLN A 732 23.42 -36.65 -27.97
N LEU A 733 23.61 -35.79 -26.99
CA LEU A 733 24.66 -34.77 -26.94
C LEU A 733 25.58 -35.02 -25.76
N ARG A 734 26.87 -34.74 -25.93
CA ARG A 734 27.86 -34.72 -24.86
C ARG A 734 28.95 -33.67 -25.12
N ALA A 735 29.57 -33.20 -24.04
CA ALA A 735 30.70 -32.28 -24.10
C ALA A 735 31.99 -33.07 -23.88
N LEU A 736 32.97 -32.85 -24.71
CA LEU A 736 34.30 -33.45 -24.61
C LEU A 736 35.32 -32.34 -24.32
N GLY A 737 36.44 -32.73 -23.63
CA GLY A 737 37.56 -31.81 -23.34
C GLY A 737 37.50 -31.13 -21.97
N THR A 738 36.55 -31.55 -21.10
CA THR A 738 36.45 -31.04 -19.71
C THR A 738 35.89 -32.09 -18.77
N ASP A 739 36.30 -32.07 -17.51
CA ASP A 739 35.70 -32.81 -16.40
C ASP A 739 34.77 -31.94 -15.53
N ALA A 740 34.70 -30.64 -15.87
CA ALA A 740 33.87 -29.67 -15.19
C ALA A 740 32.39 -29.89 -15.49
N ARG A 741 31.52 -29.19 -14.80
CA ARG A 741 30.10 -29.08 -15.16
C ARG A 741 29.94 -28.22 -16.38
N VAL A 742 29.06 -28.64 -17.27
CA VAL A 742 28.74 -27.98 -18.53
C VAL A 742 27.29 -27.59 -18.56
N GLN A 743 27.00 -26.31 -18.79
CA GLN A 743 25.69 -25.74 -18.97
C GLN A 743 25.36 -25.70 -20.46
N TRP A 744 24.21 -26.24 -20.84
CA TRP A 744 23.76 -26.29 -22.20
C TRP A 744 22.70 -25.24 -22.47
N LEU A 745 22.95 -24.40 -23.49
CA LEU A 745 22.06 -23.30 -23.87
C LEU A 745 21.62 -23.47 -25.32
N LEU A 746 20.30 -23.54 -25.55
CA LEU A 746 19.70 -23.50 -26.89
C LEU A 746 19.14 -22.07 -27.11
N ASP A 747 19.66 -21.37 -28.12
CA ASP A 747 19.29 -19.97 -28.42
C ASP A 747 19.39 -19.03 -27.22
N GLY A 748 20.40 -19.25 -26.37
CA GLY A 748 20.62 -18.50 -25.14
C GLY A 748 19.79 -18.94 -23.92
N ARG A 749 18.86 -19.90 -24.09
CA ARG A 749 18.03 -20.45 -23.00
C ARG A 749 18.66 -21.73 -22.46
N TRP A 750 18.69 -21.84 -21.14
CA TRP A 750 19.18 -23.04 -20.47
C TRP A 750 18.28 -24.25 -20.74
N ILE A 751 18.85 -25.39 -21.13
CA ILE A 751 18.14 -26.63 -21.42
C ILE A 751 18.59 -27.81 -20.57
N ALA A 752 19.89 -27.90 -20.23
CA ALA A 752 20.44 -29.00 -19.45
C ALA A 752 21.75 -28.66 -18.75
N GLU A 753 22.13 -29.45 -17.75
CA GLU A 753 23.43 -29.49 -17.14
C GLU A 753 24.00 -30.94 -17.19
N THR A 754 25.26 -31.08 -17.55
CA THR A 754 25.98 -32.35 -17.54
C THR A 754 27.32 -32.20 -16.82
N ARG A 755 28.01 -33.29 -16.53
CA ARG A 755 29.40 -33.29 -15.97
C ARG A 755 30.33 -34.07 -16.86
N GLY A 756 31.43 -33.43 -17.24
CA GLY A 756 32.38 -34.05 -18.16
C GLY A 756 31.71 -34.57 -19.42
N ALA A 757 32.06 -35.75 -19.87
CA ALA A 757 31.54 -36.41 -21.06
C ALA A 757 30.15 -37.08 -20.85
N GLN A 758 29.40 -36.75 -19.79
CA GLN A 758 28.05 -37.28 -19.56
C GLN A 758 27.14 -36.90 -20.69
N ALA A 759 26.49 -37.84 -21.34
CA ALA A 759 25.56 -37.62 -22.43
C ALA A 759 24.15 -37.30 -21.88
N PHE A 760 23.37 -36.48 -22.62
CA PHE A 760 21.97 -36.25 -22.36
C PHE A 760 21.20 -36.27 -23.72
N GLN A 761 19.89 -36.46 -23.66
CA GLN A 761 19.01 -36.44 -24.80
C GLN A 761 18.27 -35.12 -24.90
N GLN A 762 18.21 -34.52 -26.12
CA GLN A 762 17.49 -33.29 -26.39
C GLN A 762 16.59 -33.47 -27.61
N ASP A 763 15.34 -33.02 -27.46
CA ASP A 763 14.36 -32.97 -28.56
C ASP A 763 14.34 -31.54 -29.16
N PHE A 764 14.59 -31.43 -30.46
CA PHE A 764 14.51 -30.17 -31.20
C PHE A 764 13.18 -30.11 -31.94
N THR A 765 12.23 -29.36 -31.39
CA THR A 765 10.85 -29.29 -31.87
C THR A 765 10.56 -28.07 -32.74
N GLU A 766 11.29 -26.98 -32.57
CA GLU A 766 11.10 -25.76 -33.34
C GLU A 766 11.86 -25.84 -34.70
N THR A 767 11.25 -25.39 -35.80
CA THR A 767 11.89 -25.32 -37.11
C THR A 767 12.63 -23.97 -37.24
N GLY A 768 13.73 -24.00 -38.02
CA GLY A 768 14.54 -22.80 -38.24
C GLY A 768 15.99 -22.96 -37.86
N THR A 769 16.72 -21.88 -37.89
CA THR A 769 18.14 -21.84 -37.50
C THR A 769 18.28 -21.67 -35.98
N HIS A 770 19.01 -22.59 -35.38
CA HIS A 770 19.25 -22.66 -33.96
C HIS A 770 20.73 -22.60 -33.63
N GLN A 771 21.03 -22.26 -32.36
CA GLN A 771 22.37 -22.17 -31.85
C GLN A 771 22.47 -22.92 -30.51
N LEU A 772 23.25 -23.99 -30.49
CA LEU A 772 23.54 -24.71 -29.23
C LEU A 772 24.91 -24.27 -28.70
N THR A 773 24.95 -23.86 -27.46
CA THR A 773 26.17 -23.45 -26.74
C THR A 773 26.38 -24.39 -25.55
N ALA A 774 27.58 -24.95 -25.43
CA ALA A 774 28.07 -25.62 -24.23
C ALA A 774 29.03 -24.67 -23.49
N LEU A 775 28.79 -24.41 -22.22
CA LEU A 775 29.58 -23.52 -21.37
C LEU A 775 30.00 -24.27 -20.09
N ALA A 776 31.27 -24.46 -19.90
CA ALA A 776 31.81 -25.09 -18.69
C ALA A 776 31.94 -24.08 -17.54
N ASP A 777 31.87 -24.56 -16.29
CA ASP A 777 32.12 -23.75 -15.08
C ASP A 777 33.54 -23.11 -15.11
N SER A 778 34.49 -23.69 -15.85
CA SER A 778 35.83 -23.14 -16.12
C SER A 778 35.83 -21.89 -17.03
N GLY A 779 34.68 -21.50 -17.61
CA GLY A 779 34.58 -20.45 -18.61
C GLY A 779 34.92 -20.92 -20.05
N ALA A 780 35.42 -22.17 -20.25
CA ALA A 780 35.56 -22.78 -21.57
C ALA A 780 34.17 -22.92 -22.22
N TRP A 781 34.07 -22.63 -23.49
CA TRP A 781 32.81 -22.74 -24.20
C TRP A 781 32.98 -23.08 -25.67
N THR A 782 31.94 -23.72 -26.24
CA THR A 782 31.86 -24.00 -27.64
C THR A 782 30.44 -23.81 -28.14
N ARG A 783 30.28 -23.63 -29.45
CA ARG A 783 28.99 -23.33 -30.06
C ARG A 783 28.86 -23.95 -31.42
N VAL A 784 27.71 -24.56 -31.70
CA VAL A 784 27.34 -25.06 -33.01
C VAL A 784 26.03 -24.37 -33.47
N ARG A 785 25.98 -24.03 -34.74
CA ARG A 785 24.78 -23.53 -35.40
C ARG A 785 24.19 -24.67 -36.29
N PHE A 786 22.91 -24.84 -36.31
CA PHE A 786 22.27 -25.87 -37.10
C PHE A 786 20.87 -25.45 -37.55
N ASN A 787 20.32 -26.13 -38.49
CA ASN A 787 18.98 -25.83 -39.02
C ASN A 787 18.07 -27.05 -38.82
N VAL A 788 16.84 -26.82 -38.35
CA VAL A 788 15.80 -27.87 -38.24
C VAL A 788 14.77 -27.65 -39.32
N LEU A 789 14.64 -28.64 -40.25
CA LEU A 789 13.63 -28.63 -41.30
C LEU A 789 12.27 -29.11 -40.76
N ARG A 790 11.20 -28.73 -41.49
CA ARG A 790 9.84 -29.20 -41.21
C ARG A 790 9.72 -30.71 -41.33
#